data_a1a0d6915edbc0b41ce85f339d7b3d06
#
_entry.id   a1a0d6915edbc0b41ce85f339d7b3d06
#
_cell.length_a   1.000
_cell.length_b   1.000
_cell.length_c   1.000
_cell.angle_alpha   90.00
_cell.angle_beta   90.00
_cell.angle_gamma   90.00
#
_symmetry.space_group_name_H-M   'P 1'
#
loop_
_entity.id
_entity.type
_entity.pdbx_description
1 polymer ?
#
loop_
_entity_poly.entity_id
_entity_poly.type
_entity_poly.pdbx_seq_one_letter_code
_entity_poly.pdbx_strand_id
1 'polypeptide(L)'
;STYITDNKRNGDELFIGLDPFGINSNYDTRLNISGPLVKDKVYFFSNFRIQDVNGHLNGVRRFEVWNLSNFYDQDTTNWTSENTGDSAYVPMGTGNYSTFMGKVSFNLGNIKFSAMRNINNGISKGYGHIYKYNPDGRSHQDIKTTLDMFQLNHFLNEKMFYDIRISKTDNYYGSYVFRDFDSYNVLKSDGEYQGVYHFAGDTVYNYVHDKYTTAYGVGFFTGGQDKGHTQRRITTTNAKFDLTLQANNAHSLKAGYSATFYKLDNKYRNIRNEYDGTSLDTDFYRPKVYDDTTVYADIYKVKPREFSAYLQDKFEKDEIVINFGVRYDQFDANTTFPSQRRNPTNSSTYYLQKIDGTDSLDINGNLIIDEDRMSSPINSNIAKQYSPRLGFAYQLGRVAVLHFSYGHFLQMPPMSAIFENKSSIIGPTDYSSVVGNANLNSDSLGLNAQKTVSYEVGLWQEINPNTSFEVNLYYRDIYDLLSLAVVSTYNQIEYGIYTNKDYGNVRGLELKLDYNLDNLFIQTNYTYQFTRGNADNPSQTFSRQGSSIDKVIRFIPMSWDQRHTFNVSLGYNTSKYGITSTGYYNSGTPYTFSPQGESNLALLNLYPNNDYKPSNYTIDLTGYINLPKIFGFQPNLNLLMRNVTDRRNEYGVSPETGRSYTAVVNETELLSHRSDFNSYEDRYQDPSMFSSPREIKVGLTIKF
;
A
#
# COMPACT_ATOMS: atom_id res chain seq x y z
N SER A 1 -11.81 9.14 21.51
CA SER A 1 -11.17 10.36 20.96
C SER A 1 -12.18 11.20 20.21
N THR A 2 -11.88 12.44 20.01
CA THR A 2 -12.68 13.41 19.25
C THR A 2 -11.77 14.25 18.37
N TYR A 3 -12.30 14.75 17.27
CA TYR A 3 -11.65 15.70 16.36
C TYR A 3 -12.17 17.10 16.66
N ILE A 4 -11.27 18.06 16.82
CA ILE A 4 -11.60 19.47 17.09
C ILE A 4 -10.86 20.32 16.06
N THR A 5 -11.59 21.09 15.29
CA THR A 5 -11.04 21.98 14.27
C THR A 5 -11.56 23.41 14.42
N ASP A 6 -10.75 24.37 14.03
CA ASP A 6 -11.10 25.78 13.98
C ASP A 6 -11.92 26.16 12.73
N ASN A 7 -12.57 25.19 12.05
CA ASN A 7 -13.40 25.43 10.85
C ASN A 7 -14.35 26.64 11.00
N LYS A 8 -14.91 26.83 12.19
CA LYS A 8 -15.85 27.96 12.45
C LYS A 8 -15.19 29.32 12.44
N ARG A 9 -13.85 29.42 12.59
CA ARG A 9 -13.15 30.71 12.58
C ARG A 9 -13.08 31.37 11.20
N ASN A 10 -13.05 30.54 10.15
CA ASN A 10 -12.81 31.00 8.77
C ASN A 10 -14.05 30.88 7.85
N GLY A 11 -15.21 30.43 8.36
CA GLY A 11 -16.40 30.17 7.55
C GLY A 11 -16.24 29.03 6.53
N ASP A 12 -15.23 28.20 6.70
CA ASP A 12 -14.79 27.15 5.80
C ASP A 12 -15.18 25.79 6.34
N GLU A 13 -16.13 25.13 5.67
CA GLU A 13 -16.68 23.83 6.08
C GLU A 13 -15.94 22.64 5.45
N LEU A 14 -14.61 22.71 5.32
CA LEU A 14 -13.81 21.64 4.71
C LEU A 14 -14.07 20.27 5.36
N PHE A 15 -14.08 20.20 6.70
CA PHE A 15 -14.36 18.97 7.47
C PHE A 15 -15.80 19.03 8.01
N ILE A 16 -16.74 18.56 7.19
CA ILE A 16 -18.17 18.59 7.53
C ILE A 16 -18.56 17.56 8.60
N GLY A 17 -19.61 17.86 9.36
CA GLY A 17 -20.23 16.90 10.29
C GLY A 17 -19.35 16.45 11.46
N LEU A 18 -18.30 17.19 11.84
CA LEU A 18 -17.51 16.91 13.03
C LEU A 18 -18.21 17.44 14.28
N ASP A 19 -18.47 16.56 15.24
CA ASP A 19 -18.95 16.93 16.57
C ASP A 19 -17.75 17.07 17.54
N PRO A 20 -17.38 18.30 17.94
CA PRO A 20 -16.25 18.55 18.83
C PRO A 20 -16.46 17.99 20.25
N PHE A 21 -17.71 17.69 20.62
CA PHE A 21 -18.07 17.11 21.91
C PHE A 21 -18.46 15.64 21.84
N GLY A 22 -18.37 15.03 20.67
CA GLY A 22 -18.63 13.60 20.45
C GLY A 22 -17.58 12.73 21.17
N ILE A 23 -17.80 12.48 22.46
CA ILE A 23 -16.85 11.79 23.35
C ILE A 23 -16.55 10.35 22.86
N ASN A 24 -17.45 9.75 22.09
CA ASN A 24 -17.40 8.32 21.71
C ASN A 24 -17.26 8.09 20.21
N SER A 25 -16.72 9.04 19.44
CA SER A 25 -16.51 8.84 18.01
C SER A 25 -15.48 7.73 17.70
N ASN A 26 -14.50 7.54 18.59
CA ASN A 26 -13.50 6.48 18.47
C ASN A 26 -13.16 5.88 19.83
N TYR A 27 -13.06 4.56 19.93
CA TYR A 27 -12.56 3.90 21.12
C TYR A 27 -11.56 2.79 20.82
N ASP A 28 -10.65 2.55 21.76
CA ASP A 28 -9.60 1.54 21.72
C ASP A 28 -9.50 0.91 23.12
N THR A 29 -9.97 -0.33 23.23
CA THR A 29 -9.94 -1.09 24.48
C THR A 29 -8.92 -2.22 24.37
N ARG A 30 -8.05 -2.33 25.38
CA ARG A 30 -7.00 -3.35 25.43
C ARG A 30 -7.01 -4.06 26.77
N LEU A 31 -6.88 -5.38 26.72
CA LEU A 31 -6.69 -6.23 27.89
C LEU A 31 -5.42 -7.07 27.68
N ASN A 32 -4.46 -6.90 28.61
CA ASN A 32 -3.24 -7.71 28.63
C ASN A 32 -3.21 -8.54 29.91
N ILE A 33 -3.03 -9.84 29.76
CA ILE A 33 -2.89 -10.77 30.89
C ILE A 33 -1.63 -11.58 30.66
N SER A 34 -0.75 -11.63 31.65
CA SER A 34 0.47 -12.43 31.57
C SER A 34 0.87 -12.93 32.96
N GLY A 35 1.53 -14.07 32.99
CA GLY A 35 2.05 -14.62 34.24
C GLY A 35 2.63 -16.01 34.09
N PRO A 36 3.17 -16.58 35.18
CA PRO A 36 3.62 -17.97 35.22
C PRO A 36 2.42 -18.91 35.36
N LEU A 37 2.32 -19.92 34.47
CA LEU A 37 1.45 -21.08 34.69
C LEU A 37 2.13 -22.11 35.60
N VAL A 38 3.44 -22.27 35.43
CA VAL A 38 4.32 -23.02 36.31
C VAL A 38 5.53 -22.14 36.59
N LYS A 39 5.75 -21.84 37.86
CA LYS A 39 6.85 -20.95 38.28
C LYS A 39 8.16 -21.40 37.65
N ASP A 40 8.89 -20.43 37.09
CA ASP A 40 10.20 -20.54 36.45
C ASP A 40 10.25 -21.44 35.19
N LYS A 41 9.13 -22.10 34.82
CA LYS A 41 9.10 -23.09 33.71
C LYS A 41 8.14 -22.71 32.59
N VAL A 42 6.91 -22.29 32.91
CA VAL A 42 5.87 -22.04 31.89
C VAL A 42 5.25 -20.69 32.10
N TYR A 43 5.29 -19.87 31.08
CA TYR A 43 4.71 -18.53 31.10
C TYR A 43 3.69 -18.38 29.98
N PHE A 44 2.65 -17.60 30.24
CA PHE A 44 1.70 -17.20 29.20
C PHE A 44 1.63 -15.69 29.09
N PHE A 45 1.24 -15.26 27.91
CA PHE A 45 0.88 -13.87 27.62
C PHE A 45 -0.36 -13.89 26.71
N SER A 46 -1.34 -13.06 27.01
CA SER A 46 -2.53 -12.85 26.17
C SER A 46 -2.80 -11.35 26.04
N ASN A 47 -3.07 -10.93 24.83
CA ASN A 47 -3.50 -9.58 24.48
C ASN A 47 -4.82 -9.68 23.74
N PHE A 48 -5.79 -8.87 24.13
CA PHE A 48 -7.04 -8.69 23.42
C PHE A 48 -7.26 -7.19 23.19
N ARG A 49 -7.63 -6.80 21.98
CA ARG A 49 -7.87 -5.42 21.61
C ARG A 49 -9.09 -5.32 20.71
N ILE A 50 -9.94 -4.34 21.00
CA ILE A 50 -11.04 -3.91 20.14
C ILE A 50 -10.85 -2.43 19.87
N GLN A 51 -10.99 -2.07 18.59
CA GLN A 51 -10.95 -0.69 18.13
C GLN A 51 -12.16 -0.41 17.26
N ASP A 52 -12.77 0.74 17.49
CA ASP A 52 -13.76 1.33 16.60
C ASP A 52 -13.28 2.74 16.25
N VAL A 53 -13.19 3.00 14.94
CA VAL A 53 -12.62 4.22 14.40
C VAL A 53 -13.61 4.84 13.45
N ASN A 54 -14.07 6.03 13.78
CA ASN A 54 -14.75 6.93 12.86
C ASN A 54 -13.79 8.07 12.54
N GLY A 55 -13.37 8.16 11.29
CA GLY A 55 -12.43 9.18 10.83
C GLY A 55 -13.03 10.58 10.85
N HIS A 56 -12.24 11.57 10.45
CA HIS A 56 -12.65 12.96 10.34
C HIS A 56 -13.29 13.31 8.97
N LEU A 57 -13.34 12.37 8.05
CA LEU A 57 -13.87 12.56 6.70
C LEU A 57 -15.27 11.99 6.62
N ASN A 58 -16.26 12.88 6.48
CA ASN A 58 -17.66 12.54 6.38
C ASN A 58 -18.20 12.84 4.98
N GLY A 59 -19.19 12.06 4.56
CA GLY A 59 -20.09 12.38 3.46
C GLY A 59 -21.43 12.89 3.96
N VAL A 60 -22.28 13.30 3.04
CA VAL A 60 -23.67 13.66 3.30
C VAL A 60 -24.54 12.68 2.52
N ARG A 61 -25.41 11.92 3.19
CA ARG A 61 -26.34 11.00 2.52
C ARG A 61 -27.45 11.83 1.87
N ARG A 62 -27.13 12.47 0.75
CA ARG A 62 -28.09 13.22 -0.07
C ARG A 62 -28.79 12.29 -1.04
N PHE A 63 -28.03 11.31 -1.56
CA PHE A 63 -28.55 10.28 -2.45
C PHE A 63 -28.48 8.93 -1.75
N GLU A 64 -29.51 8.15 -1.95
CA GLU A 64 -29.51 6.73 -1.65
C GLU A 64 -28.89 5.97 -2.83
N VAL A 65 -28.37 4.76 -2.56
CA VAL A 65 -27.69 3.96 -3.60
C VAL A 65 -28.60 3.60 -4.78
N TRP A 66 -29.90 3.57 -4.59
CA TRP A 66 -30.91 3.28 -5.61
C TRP A 66 -31.47 4.51 -6.33
N ASN A 67 -31.06 5.71 -5.97
CA ASN A 67 -31.50 6.91 -6.68
C ASN A 67 -31.00 6.92 -8.12
N LEU A 68 -31.84 7.38 -9.02
CA LEU A 68 -31.54 7.47 -10.44
C LEU A 68 -31.43 8.93 -10.87
N SER A 69 -30.49 9.21 -11.73
CA SER A 69 -30.30 10.52 -12.34
C SER A 69 -30.15 10.38 -13.85
N ASN A 70 -30.69 11.30 -14.60
CA ASN A 70 -30.49 11.36 -16.03
C ASN A 70 -29.89 12.72 -16.41
N PHE A 71 -28.62 12.74 -16.80
CA PHE A 71 -27.87 13.92 -17.20
C PHE A 71 -27.32 13.80 -18.63
N TYR A 72 -27.84 12.86 -19.43
CA TYR A 72 -27.36 12.61 -20.80
C TYR A 72 -28.09 13.42 -21.87
N ASP A 73 -29.21 14.06 -21.53
CA ASP A 73 -29.93 14.90 -22.46
C ASP A 73 -29.07 16.13 -22.83
N GLN A 74 -29.00 16.48 -24.12
CA GLN A 74 -28.33 17.68 -24.59
C GLN A 74 -28.99 18.97 -24.04
N ASP A 75 -30.31 18.92 -23.84
CA ASP A 75 -31.03 20.00 -23.16
C ASP A 75 -30.98 19.78 -21.66
N THR A 76 -30.23 20.60 -20.97
CA THR A 76 -30.04 20.53 -19.50
C THR A 76 -31.34 20.75 -18.72
N THR A 77 -32.39 21.30 -19.33
CA THR A 77 -33.72 21.46 -18.70
C THR A 77 -34.41 20.12 -18.51
N ASN A 78 -34.06 19.10 -19.27
CA ASN A 78 -34.57 17.73 -19.14
C ASN A 78 -33.81 16.88 -18.12
N TRP A 79 -32.80 17.43 -17.49
CA TRP A 79 -32.05 16.71 -16.48
C TRP A 79 -32.87 16.45 -15.24
N THR A 80 -32.86 15.20 -14.79
CA THR A 80 -33.61 14.76 -13.61
C THR A 80 -32.69 14.05 -12.64
N SER A 81 -32.94 14.16 -11.35
CA SER A 81 -32.25 13.45 -10.30
C SER A 81 -33.18 13.18 -9.12
N GLU A 82 -33.24 11.94 -8.69
CA GLU A 82 -33.81 11.55 -7.41
C GLU A 82 -32.83 11.89 -6.29
N ASN A 83 -33.30 12.34 -5.14
CA ASN A 83 -32.48 12.68 -3.98
C ASN A 83 -33.26 12.36 -2.69
N THR A 84 -33.49 11.09 -2.46
CA THR A 84 -34.31 10.59 -1.35
C THR A 84 -33.56 10.38 -0.05
N GLY A 85 -32.26 10.71 -0.01
CA GLY A 85 -31.43 10.57 1.18
C GLY A 85 -31.88 11.49 2.33
N ASP A 86 -31.56 11.11 3.54
CA ASP A 86 -31.91 11.81 4.79
C ASP A 86 -31.00 13.02 5.11
N SER A 87 -30.06 13.33 4.27
CA SER A 87 -29.03 14.38 4.46
C SER A 87 -28.18 14.24 5.73
N ALA A 88 -28.12 13.04 6.33
CA ALA A 88 -27.29 12.78 7.48
C ALA A 88 -25.79 12.80 7.13
N TYR A 89 -24.97 13.29 8.06
CA TYR A 89 -23.51 13.14 7.97
C TYR A 89 -23.12 11.69 8.25
N VAL A 90 -22.42 11.08 7.29
CA VAL A 90 -22.01 9.67 7.35
C VAL A 90 -20.49 9.59 7.39
N PRO A 91 -19.88 9.01 8.44
CA PRO A 91 -18.44 8.77 8.46
C PRO A 91 -18.03 7.84 7.32
N MET A 92 -17.05 8.26 6.52
CA MET A 92 -16.55 7.47 5.39
C MET A 92 -15.18 6.84 5.69
N GLY A 93 -14.39 7.41 6.61
CA GLY A 93 -13.14 6.85 7.06
C GLY A 93 -13.32 5.96 8.30
N THR A 94 -14.04 4.83 8.17
CA THR A 94 -14.40 3.99 9.32
C THR A 94 -13.57 2.72 9.40
N GLY A 95 -13.42 2.16 10.62
CA GLY A 95 -12.78 0.88 10.84
C GLY A 95 -13.18 0.23 12.16
N ASN A 96 -13.56 -1.04 12.10
CA ASN A 96 -13.83 -1.87 13.26
C ASN A 96 -12.83 -3.04 13.26
N TYR A 97 -12.00 -3.13 14.29
CA TYR A 97 -10.91 -4.09 14.36
C TYR A 97 -10.94 -4.85 15.68
N SER A 98 -10.66 -6.14 15.60
CA SER A 98 -10.44 -6.98 16.76
C SER A 98 -9.13 -7.75 16.61
N THR A 99 -8.31 -7.75 17.65
CA THR A 99 -7.04 -8.47 17.68
C THR A 99 -6.99 -9.33 18.92
N PHE A 100 -6.59 -10.58 18.74
CA PHE A 100 -6.25 -11.51 19.81
C PHE A 100 -4.85 -12.04 19.58
N MET A 101 -3.99 -11.99 20.59
CA MET A 101 -2.68 -12.64 20.61
C MET A 101 -2.54 -13.48 21.88
N GLY A 102 -2.25 -14.76 21.69
CA GLY A 102 -1.91 -15.67 22.78
C GLY A 102 -0.53 -16.27 22.56
N LYS A 103 0.31 -16.29 23.60
CA LYS A 103 1.64 -16.90 23.59
C LYS A 103 1.84 -17.72 24.85
N VAL A 104 2.39 -18.93 24.67
CA VAL A 104 2.87 -19.77 25.77
C VAL A 104 4.37 -20.01 25.54
N SER A 105 5.15 -19.90 26.60
CA SER A 105 6.60 -20.07 26.58
C SER A 105 7.03 -21.06 27.66
N PHE A 106 7.90 -21.99 27.31
CA PHE A 106 8.46 -23.02 28.16
C PHE A 106 9.96 -22.81 28.30
N ASN A 107 10.46 -22.81 29.53
CA ASN A 107 11.89 -22.77 29.87
C ASN A 107 12.29 -24.10 30.49
N LEU A 108 13.09 -24.88 29.79
CA LEU A 108 13.57 -26.20 30.18
C LEU A 108 15.09 -26.22 30.27
N GLY A 109 15.65 -25.35 31.11
CA GLY A 109 17.10 -25.16 31.26
C GLY A 109 17.72 -24.51 30.00
N ASN A 110 18.44 -25.30 29.21
CA ASN A 110 19.10 -24.84 28.00
C ASN A 110 18.16 -24.79 26.77
N ILE A 111 16.92 -25.23 26.89
CA ILE A 111 15.91 -25.20 25.82
C ILE A 111 14.81 -24.21 26.19
N LYS A 112 14.51 -23.27 25.29
CA LYS A 112 13.35 -22.39 25.36
C LYS A 112 12.46 -22.65 24.14
N PHE A 113 11.20 -22.98 24.42
CA PHE A 113 10.21 -23.20 23.38
C PHE A 113 9.06 -22.23 23.56
N SER A 114 8.51 -21.69 22.48
CA SER A 114 7.29 -20.87 22.53
C SER A 114 6.36 -21.16 21.36
N ALA A 115 5.06 -21.10 21.64
CA ALA A 115 3.98 -21.14 20.66
C ALA A 115 3.16 -19.85 20.77
N MET A 116 2.81 -19.25 19.63
CA MET A 116 2.04 -18.03 19.54
C MET A 116 0.97 -18.16 18.46
N ARG A 117 -0.22 -17.69 18.77
CA ARG A 117 -1.27 -17.41 17.79
C ARG A 117 -1.67 -15.95 17.86
N ASN A 118 -1.76 -15.30 16.70
CA ASN A 118 -2.30 -13.97 16.55
C ASN A 118 -3.44 -14.01 15.53
N ILE A 119 -4.57 -13.42 15.88
CA ILE A 119 -5.76 -13.30 15.03
C ILE A 119 -6.09 -11.81 14.95
N ASN A 120 -6.22 -11.30 13.75
CA ASN A 120 -6.61 -9.92 13.49
C ASN A 120 -7.75 -9.92 12.47
N ASN A 121 -8.89 -9.35 12.85
CA ASN A 121 -10.03 -9.17 11.98
C ASN A 121 -10.37 -7.69 11.90
N GLY A 122 -10.71 -7.21 10.71
CA GLY A 122 -11.08 -5.82 10.52
C GLY A 122 -12.01 -5.63 9.35
N ILE A 123 -12.97 -4.73 9.52
CA ILE A 123 -13.79 -4.19 8.45
C ILE A 123 -13.52 -2.68 8.42
N SER A 124 -13.21 -2.13 7.28
CA SER A 124 -12.94 -0.70 7.13
C SER A 124 -13.55 -0.15 5.84
N LYS A 125 -13.81 1.16 5.85
CA LYS A 125 -14.27 1.92 4.70
C LYS A 125 -13.40 3.17 4.58
N GLY A 126 -12.95 3.49 3.38
CA GLY A 126 -12.14 4.67 3.14
C GLY A 126 -12.96 5.81 2.54
N TYR A 127 -12.51 7.05 2.68
CA TYR A 127 -13.10 8.20 2.00
C TYR A 127 -12.85 8.15 0.49
N GLY A 128 -13.84 8.59 -0.29
CA GLY A 128 -13.70 8.87 -1.71
C GLY A 128 -14.53 10.08 -2.04
N HIS A 129 -13.89 11.16 -2.50
CA HIS A 129 -14.54 12.46 -2.67
C HIS A 129 -15.73 12.42 -3.62
N ILE A 130 -15.65 11.66 -4.70
CA ILE A 130 -16.76 11.46 -5.66
C ILE A 130 -18.00 10.81 -5.03
N TYR A 131 -17.86 10.12 -3.89
CA TYR A 131 -18.95 9.55 -3.12
C TYR A 131 -19.43 10.45 -1.97
N LYS A 132 -18.98 11.71 -1.88
CA LYS A 132 -19.33 12.64 -0.81
C LYS A 132 -20.85 12.70 -0.54
N TYR A 133 -21.66 12.67 -1.60
CA TYR A 133 -23.12 12.76 -1.52
C TYR A 133 -23.84 11.41 -1.62
N ASN A 134 -23.11 10.32 -1.87
CA ASN A 134 -23.58 8.93 -1.87
C ASN A 134 -22.62 8.04 -1.06
N PRO A 135 -22.45 8.27 0.25
CA PRO A 135 -21.41 7.60 1.04
C PRO A 135 -21.62 6.08 1.17
N ASP A 136 -22.87 5.61 1.02
CA ASP A 136 -23.20 4.17 1.17
C ASP A 136 -22.86 3.35 -0.08
N GLY A 137 -22.68 4.00 -1.24
CA GLY A 137 -22.33 3.32 -2.50
C GLY A 137 -20.89 2.79 -2.57
N ARG A 138 -20.01 3.15 -1.62
CA ARG A 138 -18.61 2.76 -1.65
C ARG A 138 -18.36 1.38 -1.06
N SER A 139 -17.44 0.62 -1.67
CA SER A 139 -16.98 -0.68 -1.16
C SER A 139 -16.30 -0.56 0.21
N HIS A 140 -16.43 -1.61 1.01
CA HIS A 140 -15.69 -1.80 2.25
C HIS A 140 -14.58 -2.85 2.07
N GLN A 141 -13.62 -2.84 2.98
CA GLN A 141 -12.53 -3.81 3.03
C GLN A 141 -12.75 -4.76 4.21
N ASP A 142 -12.69 -6.06 3.96
CA ASP A 142 -12.74 -7.14 4.97
C ASP A 142 -11.33 -7.77 5.05
N ILE A 143 -10.67 -7.64 6.19
CA ILE A 143 -9.31 -8.12 6.42
C ILE A 143 -9.35 -9.16 7.54
N LYS A 144 -8.78 -10.35 7.27
CA LYS A 144 -8.63 -11.41 8.28
C LYS A 144 -7.23 -11.98 8.19
N THR A 145 -6.50 -11.90 9.29
CA THR A 145 -5.14 -12.42 9.38
C THR A 145 -5.05 -13.38 10.56
N THR A 146 -4.52 -14.57 10.33
CA THR A 146 -4.13 -15.51 11.38
C THR A 146 -2.67 -15.84 11.23
N LEU A 147 -1.89 -15.67 12.29
CA LEU A 147 -0.48 -16.08 12.38
C LEU A 147 -0.33 -17.12 13.48
N ASP A 148 0.14 -18.30 13.12
CA ASP A 148 0.63 -19.32 14.04
C ASP A 148 2.15 -19.37 13.96
N MET A 149 2.85 -19.33 15.09
CA MET A 149 4.31 -19.36 15.15
C MET A 149 4.79 -20.28 16.26
N PHE A 150 5.77 -21.13 15.94
CA PHE A 150 6.54 -21.95 16.87
C PHE A 150 7.99 -21.51 16.82
N GLN A 151 8.61 -21.34 17.97
CA GLN A 151 10.01 -20.99 18.10
C GLN A 151 10.69 -21.86 19.13
N LEU A 152 11.86 -22.40 18.78
CA LEU A 152 12.73 -23.19 19.62
C LEU A 152 14.11 -22.54 19.65
N ASN A 153 14.58 -22.17 20.85
CA ASN A 153 15.96 -21.76 21.08
C ASN A 153 16.64 -22.84 21.93
N HIS A 154 17.76 -23.36 21.45
CA HIS A 154 18.51 -24.37 22.18
C HIS A 154 19.98 -23.95 22.33
N PHE A 155 20.40 -23.79 23.56
CA PHE A 155 21.81 -23.55 23.93
C PHE A 155 22.50 -24.88 24.08
N LEU A 156 23.30 -25.27 23.09
CA LEU A 156 24.08 -26.51 23.11
C LEU A 156 25.18 -26.49 24.16
N ASN A 157 25.82 -25.32 24.27
CA ASN A 157 26.81 -24.98 25.30
C ASN A 157 26.95 -23.46 25.38
N GLU A 158 27.88 -22.96 26.20
CA GLU A 158 28.14 -21.52 26.40
C GLU A 158 28.56 -20.77 25.11
N LYS A 159 29.05 -21.50 24.11
CA LYS A 159 29.56 -20.92 22.85
C LYS A 159 28.67 -21.13 21.65
N MET A 160 27.69 -22.03 21.75
CA MET A 160 26.89 -22.42 20.59
C MET A 160 25.41 -22.55 20.92
N PHE A 161 24.57 -21.91 20.13
CA PHE A 161 23.14 -22.03 20.19
C PHE A 161 22.51 -21.94 18.80
N TYR A 162 21.30 -22.50 18.67
CA TYR A 162 20.51 -22.35 17.47
C TYR A 162 19.06 -21.94 17.79
N ASP A 163 18.45 -21.28 16.80
CA ASP A 163 17.05 -20.88 16.77
C ASP A 163 16.36 -21.56 15.59
N ILE A 164 15.22 -22.20 15.85
CA ILE A 164 14.33 -22.71 14.82
C ILE A 164 13.01 -21.95 14.94
N ARG A 165 12.53 -21.41 13.86
CA ARG A 165 11.24 -20.74 13.79
C ARG A 165 10.42 -21.27 12.63
N ILE A 166 9.19 -21.69 12.93
CA ILE A 166 8.20 -22.12 11.94
C ILE A 166 6.98 -21.23 12.13
N SER A 167 6.52 -20.60 11.06
CA SER A 167 5.31 -19.78 11.08
C SER A 167 4.41 -20.08 9.90
N LYS A 168 3.11 -19.95 10.13
CA LYS A 168 2.08 -19.98 9.09
C LYS A 168 1.21 -18.75 9.25
N THR A 169 1.15 -17.95 8.21
CA THR A 169 0.28 -16.77 8.13
C THR A 169 -0.80 -17.03 7.08
N ASP A 170 -2.04 -16.77 7.41
CA ASP A 170 -3.18 -16.82 6.50
C ASP A 170 -3.81 -15.44 6.45
N ASN A 171 -3.69 -14.74 5.32
CA ASN A 171 -4.22 -13.42 5.09
C ASN A 171 -5.36 -13.49 4.08
N TYR A 172 -6.54 -13.05 4.48
CA TYR A 172 -7.66 -12.77 3.60
C TYR A 172 -7.86 -11.26 3.47
N TYR A 173 -8.06 -10.82 2.25
CA TYR A 173 -8.44 -9.46 1.89
C TYR A 173 -9.65 -9.51 0.97
N GLY A 174 -10.73 -8.85 1.36
CA GLY A 174 -11.91 -8.59 0.54
C GLY A 174 -12.09 -7.10 0.30
N SER A 175 -12.53 -6.70 -0.88
CA SER A 175 -12.97 -5.33 -1.19
C SER A 175 -14.19 -5.43 -2.10
N TYR A 176 -15.36 -5.04 -1.60
CA TYR A 176 -16.64 -5.20 -2.28
C TYR A 176 -17.75 -4.39 -1.56
N VAL A 177 -18.82 -4.12 -2.25
CA VAL A 177 -20.06 -3.65 -1.61
C VAL A 177 -20.81 -4.83 -1.03
N PHE A 178 -21.05 -5.88 -1.82
CA PHE A 178 -21.64 -7.13 -1.38
C PHE A 178 -20.62 -8.26 -1.50
N ARG A 179 -20.47 -9.06 -0.45
CA ARG A 179 -19.52 -10.17 -0.41
C ARG A 179 -19.83 -11.23 -1.46
N ASP A 180 -21.11 -11.56 -1.61
CA ASP A 180 -21.63 -12.50 -2.58
C ASP A 180 -22.31 -11.71 -3.69
N PHE A 181 -21.63 -11.57 -4.82
CA PHE A 181 -22.18 -10.86 -6.00
C PHE A 181 -23.36 -11.59 -6.63
N ASP A 182 -23.53 -12.90 -6.37
CA ASP A 182 -24.66 -13.71 -6.81
C ASP A 182 -25.95 -13.47 -5.98
N SER A 183 -25.84 -12.67 -4.94
CA SER A 183 -27.00 -12.29 -4.12
C SER A 183 -27.86 -11.28 -4.87
N TYR A 184 -28.56 -11.75 -5.88
CA TYR A 184 -29.68 -11.06 -6.47
C TYR A 184 -30.84 -11.13 -5.47
N ASN A 185 -31.49 -10.02 -5.17
CA ASN A 185 -32.70 -10.00 -4.33
C ASN A 185 -32.47 -10.20 -2.82
N VAL A 186 -31.84 -9.27 -2.15
CA VAL A 186 -31.90 -9.21 -0.70
C VAL A 186 -33.21 -8.52 -0.28
N LEU A 187 -34.16 -9.31 0.19
CA LEU A 187 -35.39 -8.79 0.83
C LEU A 187 -35.04 -8.13 2.16
N LYS A 188 -35.53 -6.93 2.40
CA LYS A 188 -35.57 -6.35 3.74
C LYS A 188 -36.47 -7.17 4.65
N SER A 189 -36.29 -7.05 5.97
CA SER A 189 -37.12 -7.70 6.98
C SER A 189 -38.60 -7.30 6.97
N ASP A 190 -38.93 -6.19 6.31
CA ASP A 190 -40.30 -5.67 6.10
C ASP A 190 -40.92 -6.13 4.77
N GLY A 191 -40.23 -6.96 4.00
CA GLY A 191 -40.70 -7.45 2.71
C GLY A 191 -40.35 -6.57 1.52
N GLU A 192 -39.68 -5.44 1.73
CA GLU A 192 -39.14 -4.63 0.65
C GLU A 192 -37.76 -5.13 0.25
N TYR A 193 -37.36 -4.93 -1.01
CA TYR A 193 -36.04 -5.27 -1.51
C TYR A 193 -35.02 -4.22 -1.07
N GLN A 194 -33.91 -4.67 -0.53
CA GLN A 194 -32.79 -3.80 -0.20
C GLN A 194 -31.93 -3.55 -1.45
N GLY A 195 -31.80 -2.29 -1.88
CA GLY A 195 -30.93 -1.92 -2.99
C GLY A 195 -31.46 -2.37 -4.36
N VAL A 196 -32.71 -2.08 -4.63
CA VAL A 196 -33.46 -2.64 -5.75
C VAL A 196 -33.68 -1.60 -6.83
N TYR A 197 -33.46 -1.99 -8.10
CA TYR A 197 -33.76 -1.18 -9.27
C TYR A 197 -34.80 -1.84 -10.14
N HIS A 198 -35.84 -1.05 -10.46
CA HIS A 198 -36.68 -1.32 -11.60
C HIS A 198 -36.00 -0.75 -12.83
N PHE A 199 -35.58 -1.61 -13.73
CA PHE A 199 -35.10 -1.20 -15.01
C PHE A 199 -35.89 -1.95 -16.10
N ALA A 200 -36.60 -1.23 -16.95
CA ALA A 200 -37.35 -1.69 -18.12
C ALA A 200 -38.00 -3.08 -17.98
N GLY A 201 -38.76 -3.31 -16.89
CA GLY A 201 -39.41 -4.60 -16.63
C GLY A 201 -39.36 -5.00 -15.16
N ASP A 202 -39.89 -6.15 -14.83
CA ASP A 202 -40.11 -6.61 -13.46
C ASP A 202 -38.91 -7.18 -12.73
N THR A 203 -37.68 -7.09 -13.28
CA THR A 203 -36.50 -7.71 -12.69
C THR A 203 -35.69 -6.67 -11.90
N VAL A 204 -35.32 -7.05 -10.71
CA VAL A 204 -34.75 -6.21 -9.68
C VAL A 204 -33.37 -6.72 -9.31
N TYR A 205 -32.34 -5.86 -9.32
CA TYR A 205 -30.94 -6.21 -9.05
C TYR A 205 -30.34 -5.34 -7.94
N ASN A 206 -29.30 -5.86 -7.28
CA ASN A 206 -28.61 -5.16 -6.19
C ASN A 206 -27.67 -4.04 -6.65
N TYR A 207 -27.42 -3.91 -7.95
CA TYR A 207 -26.55 -2.90 -8.54
C TYR A 207 -27.29 -2.01 -9.52
N VAL A 208 -26.91 -0.74 -9.59
CA VAL A 208 -27.49 0.26 -10.51
C VAL A 208 -26.67 0.35 -11.77
N HIS A 209 -27.33 0.62 -12.87
CA HIS A 209 -26.68 0.96 -14.14
C HIS A 209 -25.89 2.28 -14.01
N ASP A 210 -24.62 2.28 -14.44
CA ASP A 210 -23.72 3.45 -14.36
C ASP A 210 -24.27 4.69 -15.06
N LYS A 211 -25.03 4.50 -16.14
CA LYS A 211 -25.70 5.57 -16.88
C LYS A 211 -26.55 6.49 -15.97
N TYR A 212 -27.17 5.93 -14.92
CA TYR A 212 -28.08 6.69 -14.04
C TYR A 212 -27.45 7.14 -12.73
N THR A 213 -26.17 6.91 -12.54
CA THR A 213 -25.50 7.15 -11.25
C THR A 213 -24.31 8.09 -11.32
N THR A 214 -23.79 8.30 -12.54
CA THR A 214 -22.69 9.24 -12.78
C THR A 214 -23.27 10.57 -13.21
N ALA A 215 -23.10 11.58 -12.40
CA ALA A 215 -23.56 12.92 -12.71
C ALA A 215 -22.59 13.62 -13.66
N TYR A 216 -22.93 13.64 -14.93
CA TYR A 216 -22.27 14.53 -15.90
C TYR A 216 -22.46 15.98 -15.44
N GLY A 217 -21.35 16.72 -15.28
CA GLY A 217 -21.38 18.11 -14.84
C GLY A 217 -21.51 18.34 -13.33
N VAL A 218 -21.89 17.36 -12.52
CA VAL A 218 -21.96 17.48 -11.05
C VAL A 218 -20.66 17.02 -10.37
N GLY A 219 -19.98 16.05 -10.95
CA GLY A 219 -18.70 15.54 -10.46
C GLY A 219 -18.79 14.62 -9.25
N PHE A 220 -19.99 14.22 -8.83
CA PHE A 220 -20.25 13.31 -7.72
C PHE A 220 -21.24 12.22 -8.12
N PHE A 221 -21.14 11.06 -7.48
CA PHE A 221 -22.14 10.02 -7.67
C PHE A 221 -23.48 10.42 -7.05
N THR A 222 -24.55 10.32 -7.84
CA THR A 222 -25.95 10.61 -7.45
C THR A 222 -26.75 9.35 -7.16
N GLY A 223 -26.08 8.27 -6.85
CA GLY A 223 -26.62 6.93 -6.61
C GLY A 223 -25.60 5.86 -7.02
N GLY A 224 -26.03 4.62 -7.02
CA GLY A 224 -25.23 3.48 -7.42
C GLY A 224 -24.15 3.06 -6.43
N GLN A 225 -23.40 2.06 -6.82
CA GLN A 225 -22.36 1.44 -5.99
C GLN A 225 -21.09 1.19 -6.79
N ASP A 226 -19.98 1.06 -6.03
CA ASP A 226 -18.73 0.51 -6.54
C ASP A 226 -18.93 -0.93 -7.04
N LYS A 227 -18.45 -1.21 -8.24
CA LYS A 227 -18.59 -2.50 -8.93
C LYS A 227 -17.33 -3.34 -8.96
N GLY A 228 -16.25 -2.84 -8.37
CA GLY A 228 -15.06 -3.62 -8.13
C GLY A 228 -15.30 -4.68 -7.06
N HIS A 229 -14.95 -5.93 -7.33
CA HIS A 229 -15.08 -7.05 -6.40
C HIS A 229 -13.77 -7.82 -6.32
N THR A 230 -13.09 -7.71 -5.17
CA THR A 230 -11.81 -8.38 -4.91
C THR A 230 -11.94 -9.34 -3.74
N GLN A 231 -11.47 -10.57 -3.93
CA GLN A 231 -11.22 -11.53 -2.85
C GLN A 231 -9.84 -12.14 -3.07
N ARG A 232 -8.92 -11.92 -2.12
CA ARG A 232 -7.57 -12.44 -2.20
C ARG A 232 -7.21 -13.16 -0.90
N ARG A 233 -6.65 -14.34 -1.02
CA ARG A 233 -6.14 -15.11 0.12
C ARG A 233 -4.69 -15.51 -0.13
N ILE A 234 -3.83 -15.16 0.82
CA ILE A 234 -2.41 -15.49 0.79
C ILE A 234 -2.07 -16.29 2.03
N THR A 235 -1.72 -17.57 1.84
CA THR A 235 -1.18 -18.39 2.91
C THR A 235 0.34 -18.48 2.74
N THR A 236 1.09 -18.07 3.76
CA THR A 236 2.56 -18.11 3.78
C THR A 236 3.00 -19.06 4.89
N THR A 237 3.81 -20.06 4.53
CA THR A 237 4.48 -20.93 5.50
C THR A 237 5.98 -20.67 5.41
N ASN A 238 6.60 -20.28 6.53
CA ASN A 238 8.02 -20.00 6.61
C ASN A 238 8.67 -20.92 7.66
N ALA A 239 9.80 -21.50 7.30
CA ALA A 239 10.68 -22.24 8.22
C ALA A 239 12.07 -21.59 8.18
N LYS A 240 12.59 -21.23 9.34
CA LYS A 240 13.90 -20.59 9.49
C LYS A 240 14.75 -21.30 10.53
N PHE A 241 16.04 -21.45 10.22
CA PHE A 241 17.07 -21.98 11.11
C PHE A 241 18.23 -21.01 11.15
N ASP A 242 18.66 -20.63 12.35
CA ASP A 242 19.84 -19.79 12.58
C ASP A 242 20.75 -20.48 13.61
N LEU A 243 22.04 -20.62 13.30
CA LEU A 243 23.08 -21.12 14.18
C LEU A 243 24.06 -20.01 14.50
N THR A 244 24.41 -19.85 15.77
CA THR A 244 25.45 -18.94 16.24
C THR A 244 26.51 -19.74 16.99
N LEU A 245 27.78 -19.51 16.63
CA LEU A 245 28.95 -20.16 17.22
C LEU A 245 30.01 -19.10 17.58
N GLN A 246 30.31 -18.94 18.86
CA GLN A 246 31.46 -18.19 19.34
C GLN A 246 32.69 -19.08 19.17
N ALA A 247 33.36 -18.98 18.02
CA ALA A 247 34.49 -19.86 17.68
C ALA A 247 35.69 -19.65 18.62
N ASN A 248 35.96 -18.37 18.97
CA ASN A 248 36.93 -17.95 19.96
C ASN A 248 36.57 -16.52 20.48
N ASN A 249 37.44 -15.90 21.24
CA ASN A 249 37.16 -14.55 21.81
C ASN A 249 37.00 -13.46 20.74
N ALA A 250 37.56 -13.67 19.53
CA ALA A 250 37.54 -12.67 18.46
C ALA A 250 36.54 -12.98 17.35
N HIS A 251 36.08 -14.22 17.18
CA HIS A 251 35.25 -14.64 16.05
C HIS A 251 33.91 -15.20 16.50
N SER A 252 32.81 -14.61 15.98
CA SER A 252 31.46 -15.09 16.16
C SER A 252 30.80 -15.40 14.81
N LEU A 253 30.72 -16.69 14.51
CA LEU A 253 30.18 -17.19 13.25
C LEU A 253 28.66 -17.33 13.35
N LYS A 254 27.95 -16.92 12.28
CA LYS A 254 26.50 -17.13 12.11
C LYS A 254 26.22 -17.76 10.76
N ALA A 255 25.39 -18.79 10.76
CA ALA A 255 24.87 -19.41 9.55
C ALA A 255 23.35 -19.58 9.67
N GLY A 256 22.65 -19.41 8.58
CA GLY A 256 21.21 -19.58 8.60
C GLY A 256 20.65 -20.02 7.26
N TYR A 257 19.45 -20.59 7.34
CA TYR A 257 18.67 -21.04 6.21
C TYR A 257 17.21 -20.67 6.43
N SER A 258 16.52 -20.25 5.36
CA SER A 258 15.07 -19.97 5.39
C SER A 258 14.41 -20.53 4.13
N ALA A 259 13.23 -21.13 4.31
CA ALA A 259 12.37 -21.58 3.22
C ALA A 259 10.97 -20.98 3.42
N THR A 260 10.43 -20.36 2.39
CA THR A 260 9.10 -19.76 2.40
C THR A 260 8.27 -20.34 1.25
N PHE A 261 7.10 -20.84 1.58
CA PHE A 261 6.12 -21.39 0.63
C PHE A 261 4.87 -20.53 0.67
N TYR A 262 4.44 -20.07 -0.49
CA TYR A 262 3.25 -19.25 -0.66
C TYR A 262 2.14 -20.06 -1.34
N LYS A 263 0.91 -19.70 -1.02
CA LYS A 263 -0.29 -20.07 -1.77
C LYS A 263 -1.15 -18.84 -1.92
N LEU A 264 -1.24 -18.35 -3.16
CA LEU A 264 -2.05 -17.20 -3.52
C LEU A 264 -3.30 -17.69 -4.25
N ASP A 265 -4.45 -17.18 -3.82
CA ASP A 265 -5.75 -17.30 -4.51
C ASP A 265 -6.27 -15.88 -4.69
N ASN A 266 -6.22 -15.36 -5.91
CA ASN A 266 -6.70 -14.03 -6.30
C ASN A 266 -7.96 -14.18 -7.15
N LYS A 267 -8.98 -13.37 -6.82
CA LYS A 267 -10.21 -13.24 -7.58
C LYS A 267 -10.60 -11.77 -7.61
N TYR A 268 -10.16 -11.10 -8.64
CA TYR A 268 -10.65 -9.77 -8.99
C TYR A 268 -11.69 -9.89 -10.10
N ARG A 269 -12.78 -9.16 -9.97
CA ARG A 269 -13.85 -9.06 -10.97
C ARG A 269 -14.39 -7.64 -10.99
N ASN A 270 -14.74 -7.17 -12.17
CA ASN A 270 -15.53 -5.97 -12.35
C ASN A 270 -16.96 -6.39 -12.74
N ILE A 271 -17.95 -5.98 -11.97
CA ILE A 271 -19.36 -6.26 -12.23
C ILE A 271 -19.80 -5.34 -13.35
N ARG A 272 -20.23 -5.91 -14.46
CA ARG A 272 -20.63 -5.18 -15.68
C ARG A 272 -22.09 -5.40 -15.99
N ASN A 273 -22.66 -4.56 -16.85
CA ASN A 273 -23.95 -4.87 -17.45
C ASN A 273 -23.81 -6.03 -18.44
N GLU A 274 -24.70 -7.03 -18.40
CA GLU A 274 -24.69 -8.13 -19.38
C GLU A 274 -24.88 -7.63 -20.82
N TYR A 275 -25.57 -6.51 -20.97
CA TYR A 275 -25.88 -5.90 -22.26
C TYR A 275 -24.83 -4.87 -22.73
N ASP A 276 -23.76 -4.69 -21.96
CA ASP A 276 -22.68 -3.74 -22.26
C ASP A 276 -22.15 -3.90 -23.69
N GLY A 277 -22.10 -2.79 -24.44
CA GLY A 277 -21.70 -2.77 -25.85
C GLY A 277 -22.76 -3.26 -26.85
N THR A 278 -23.97 -3.55 -26.41
CA THR A 278 -25.12 -3.88 -27.28
C THR A 278 -26.08 -2.71 -27.41
N SER A 279 -27.02 -2.75 -28.37
CA SER A 279 -28.09 -1.77 -28.49
C SER A 279 -29.07 -1.77 -27.30
N LEU A 280 -29.03 -2.80 -26.47
CA LEU A 280 -29.88 -2.96 -25.29
C LEU A 280 -29.26 -2.36 -24.04
N ASP A 281 -28.01 -1.95 -24.05
CA ASP A 281 -27.27 -1.41 -22.91
C ASP A 281 -27.96 -0.16 -22.30
N THR A 282 -28.63 0.63 -23.12
CA THR A 282 -29.35 1.81 -22.64
C THR A 282 -30.67 1.52 -21.96
N ASP A 283 -31.32 0.38 -22.24
CA ASP A 283 -32.67 0.06 -21.83
C ASP A 283 -32.76 -1.08 -20.83
N PHE A 284 -31.70 -1.90 -20.74
CA PHE A 284 -31.67 -3.05 -19.86
C PHE A 284 -30.42 -3.09 -19.03
N TYR A 285 -30.56 -3.49 -17.75
CA TYR A 285 -29.46 -3.71 -16.86
C TYR A 285 -29.57 -5.07 -16.17
N ARG A 286 -28.52 -5.86 -16.31
CA ARG A 286 -28.36 -7.10 -15.57
C ARG A 286 -26.90 -7.23 -15.15
N PRO A 287 -26.61 -7.17 -13.83
CA PRO A 287 -25.23 -7.31 -13.36
C PRO A 287 -24.70 -8.70 -13.70
N LYS A 288 -23.52 -8.72 -14.31
CA LYS A 288 -22.82 -9.93 -14.71
C LYS A 288 -21.38 -9.89 -14.27
N VAL A 289 -20.89 -11.02 -13.77
CA VAL A 289 -19.49 -11.28 -13.53
C VAL A 289 -18.93 -12.19 -14.59
N TYR A 290 -17.71 -11.88 -15.00
CA TYR A 290 -17.00 -12.63 -16.02
C TYR A 290 -15.89 -13.48 -15.37
N ASP A 291 -15.45 -14.49 -16.07
CA ASP A 291 -14.31 -15.32 -15.70
C ASP A 291 -12.98 -14.73 -16.27
N ASP A 292 -11.88 -15.45 -16.08
CA ASP A 292 -10.53 -15.03 -16.49
C ASP A 292 -10.27 -15.17 -18.01
N THR A 293 -11.29 -15.42 -18.81
CA THR A 293 -11.24 -15.34 -20.28
C THR A 293 -11.55 -13.94 -20.80
N THR A 294 -11.80 -12.99 -19.92
CA THR A 294 -12.11 -11.60 -20.27
C THR A 294 -11.20 -10.62 -19.52
N VAL A 295 -11.11 -9.38 -20.02
CA VAL A 295 -10.38 -8.27 -19.36
C VAL A 295 -11.07 -7.76 -18.09
N TYR A 296 -12.28 -8.24 -17.78
CA TYR A 296 -13.04 -7.83 -16.60
C TYR A 296 -12.79 -8.70 -15.36
N ALA A 297 -11.92 -9.70 -15.47
CA ALA A 297 -11.54 -10.54 -14.36
C ALA A 297 -10.04 -10.85 -14.36
N ASP A 298 -9.47 -10.95 -13.14
CA ASP A 298 -8.11 -11.45 -12.92
C ASP A 298 -8.16 -12.52 -11.84
N ILE A 299 -8.20 -13.78 -12.26
CA ILE A 299 -8.41 -14.93 -11.39
C ILE A 299 -7.23 -15.89 -11.54
N TYR A 300 -6.48 -16.09 -10.46
CA TYR A 300 -5.38 -17.06 -10.49
C TYR A 300 -5.14 -17.73 -9.14
N LYS A 301 -4.56 -18.93 -9.22
CA LYS A 301 -4.06 -19.70 -8.06
C LYS A 301 -2.63 -20.14 -8.34
N VAL A 302 -1.68 -19.66 -7.53
CA VAL A 302 -0.26 -19.92 -7.70
C VAL A 302 0.41 -20.29 -6.39
N LYS A 303 1.56 -21.00 -6.47
CA LYS A 303 2.30 -21.50 -5.31
C LYS A 303 3.79 -21.18 -5.45
N PRO A 304 4.18 -19.89 -5.44
CA PRO A 304 5.59 -19.53 -5.47
C PRO A 304 6.34 -19.96 -4.20
N ARG A 305 7.67 -20.03 -4.31
CA ARG A 305 8.54 -20.45 -3.22
C ARG A 305 9.84 -19.66 -3.21
N GLU A 306 10.39 -19.50 -2.02
CA GLU A 306 11.59 -18.72 -1.79
C GLU A 306 12.52 -19.47 -0.84
N PHE A 307 13.81 -19.46 -1.15
CA PHE A 307 14.86 -20.08 -0.35
C PHE A 307 15.98 -19.08 -0.14
N SER A 308 16.58 -19.09 1.04
CA SER A 308 17.74 -18.27 1.32
C SER A 308 18.67 -18.97 2.29
N ALA A 309 19.98 -18.71 2.13
CA ALA A 309 21.03 -19.18 3.05
C ALA A 309 22.06 -18.07 3.24
N TYR A 310 22.64 -17.98 4.42
CA TYR A 310 23.70 -17.03 4.68
C TYR A 310 24.78 -17.61 5.58
N LEU A 311 26.00 -17.05 5.42
CA LEU A 311 27.13 -17.26 6.31
C LEU A 311 27.75 -15.90 6.62
N GLN A 312 28.05 -15.64 7.90
CA GLN A 312 28.59 -14.37 8.39
C GLN A 312 29.58 -14.64 9.51
N ASP A 313 30.68 -13.87 9.54
CA ASP A 313 31.58 -13.77 10.68
C ASP A 313 31.58 -12.35 11.24
N LYS A 314 31.48 -12.22 12.56
CA LYS A 314 31.79 -11.02 13.32
C LYS A 314 33.17 -11.20 13.96
N PHE A 315 34.16 -10.49 13.45
CA PHE A 315 35.46 -10.36 14.05
C PHE A 315 35.49 -9.14 14.97
N GLU A 316 35.92 -9.33 16.22
CA GLU A 316 36.04 -8.28 17.23
C GLU A 316 37.33 -8.44 17.97
N LYS A 317 38.17 -7.44 17.86
CA LYS A 317 39.48 -7.41 18.57
C LYS A 317 39.86 -5.97 18.84
N ASP A 318 40.18 -5.70 20.11
CA ASP A 318 40.54 -4.37 20.59
C ASP A 318 39.45 -3.35 20.20
N GLU A 319 39.81 -2.29 19.50
CA GLU A 319 38.89 -1.21 19.07
C GLU A 319 38.21 -1.49 17.71
N ILE A 320 38.44 -2.65 17.11
CA ILE A 320 37.98 -2.97 15.74
C ILE A 320 36.89 -4.02 15.80
N VAL A 321 35.78 -3.75 15.09
CA VAL A 321 34.75 -4.73 14.80
C VAL A 321 34.52 -4.81 13.28
N ILE A 322 34.68 -6.02 12.72
CA ILE A 322 34.41 -6.29 11.30
C ILE A 322 33.30 -7.33 11.20
N ASN A 323 32.26 -7.03 10.47
CA ASN A 323 31.22 -7.99 10.10
C ASN A 323 31.31 -8.22 8.60
N PHE A 324 31.52 -9.45 8.18
CA PHE A 324 31.48 -9.79 6.77
C PHE A 324 30.68 -11.06 6.54
N GLY A 325 30.00 -11.15 5.41
CA GLY A 325 29.18 -12.31 5.11
C GLY A 325 28.64 -12.28 3.69
N VAL A 326 28.05 -13.38 3.31
CA VAL A 326 27.37 -13.56 2.04
C VAL A 326 26.02 -14.22 2.27
N ARG A 327 25.02 -13.73 1.56
CA ARG A 327 23.70 -14.32 1.51
C ARG A 327 23.38 -14.76 0.08
N TYR A 328 22.82 -15.94 -0.04
CA TYR A 328 22.24 -16.46 -1.27
C TYR A 328 20.71 -16.41 -1.14
N ASP A 329 20.05 -15.89 -2.16
CA ASP A 329 18.60 -15.83 -2.28
C ASP A 329 18.16 -16.46 -3.59
N GLN A 330 17.06 -17.21 -3.55
CA GLN A 330 16.42 -17.85 -4.70
C GLN A 330 14.91 -17.65 -4.61
N PHE A 331 14.30 -17.18 -5.69
CA PHE A 331 12.85 -17.08 -5.86
C PHE A 331 12.41 -17.87 -7.08
N ASP A 332 11.37 -18.69 -6.91
CA ASP A 332 10.73 -19.48 -7.95
C ASP A 332 9.23 -19.14 -7.98
N ALA A 333 8.78 -18.51 -9.05
CA ALA A 333 7.35 -18.20 -9.26
C ALA A 333 6.51 -19.48 -9.41
N ASN A 334 7.14 -20.62 -9.76
CA ASN A 334 6.54 -21.94 -9.87
C ASN A 334 5.27 -21.93 -10.74
N THR A 335 5.38 -21.36 -11.91
CA THR A 335 4.28 -21.18 -12.86
C THR A 335 4.79 -21.21 -14.30
N THR A 336 3.88 -21.16 -15.26
CA THR A 336 4.19 -21.08 -16.69
C THR A 336 3.68 -19.77 -17.27
N PHE A 337 4.33 -19.30 -18.33
CA PHE A 337 3.96 -18.13 -19.12
C PHE A 337 3.90 -18.47 -20.60
N PRO A 338 3.16 -17.68 -21.43
CA PRO A 338 3.14 -17.87 -22.87
C PRO A 338 4.53 -17.65 -23.48
N SER A 339 4.96 -18.52 -24.38
CA SER A 339 6.24 -18.40 -25.10
C SER A 339 6.23 -17.27 -26.12
N GLN A 340 5.10 -17.07 -26.80
CA GLN A 340 4.96 -16.08 -27.87
C GLN A 340 4.15 -14.87 -27.38
N ARG A 341 4.82 -13.75 -27.16
CA ARG A 341 4.20 -12.54 -26.63
C ARG A 341 3.35 -11.78 -27.64
N ARG A 342 3.62 -11.96 -28.92
CA ARG A 342 2.82 -11.35 -29.98
C ARG A 342 1.51 -12.09 -30.25
N ASN A 343 1.30 -13.29 -29.63
CA ASN A 343 0.08 -14.07 -29.69
C ASN A 343 -0.07 -14.90 -28.40
N PRO A 344 -0.16 -14.25 -27.20
CA PRO A 344 0.01 -14.93 -25.92
C PRO A 344 -1.10 -15.95 -25.63
N THR A 345 -2.32 -15.73 -26.10
CA THR A 345 -3.50 -16.59 -25.87
C THR A 345 -3.85 -17.45 -27.07
N ASN A 346 -3.05 -17.43 -28.14
CA ASN A 346 -3.38 -18.06 -29.41
C ASN A 346 -4.75 -17.61 -29.96
N SER A 347 -5.11 -16.35 -29.73
CA SER A 347 -6.37 -15.76 -30.21
C SER A 347 -6.50 -15.76 -31.73
N SER A 348 -5.38 -15.82 -32.43
CA SER A 348 -5.29 -15.99 -33.86
C SER A 348 -4.41 -17.19 -34.19
N THR A 349 -4.85 -18.05 -35.12
CA THR A 349 -4.03 -19.14 -35.66
C THR A 349 -3.28 -18.64 -36.88
N TYR A 350 -1.97 -18.83 -36.89
CA TYR A 350 -1.10 -18.46 -37.99
C TYR A 350 -0.61 -19.72 -38.72
N TYR A 351 -0.52 -19.62 -40.02
CA TYR A 351 -0.11 -20.73 -40.90
C TYR A 351 1.19 -20.39 -41.60
N LEU A 352 2.01 -21.40 -41.88
CA LEU A 352 3.23 -21.25 -42.66
C LEU A 352 2.87 -20.84 -44.08
N GLN A 353 3.58 -19.83 -44.59
CA GLN A 353 3.41 -19.34 -45.96
C GLN A 353 4.62 -19.71 -46.81
N LYS A 354 4.38 -20.02 -48.07
CA LYS A 354 5.41 -20.14 -49.08
C LYS A 354 5.92 -18.77 -49.52
N ILE A 355 7.04 -18.75 -50.24
CA ILE A 355 7.66 -17.50 -50.75
C ILE A 355 6.70 -16.69 -51.64
N ASP A 356 5.77 -17.36 -52.31
CA ASP A 356 4.74 -16.74 -53.17
C ASP A 356 3.53 -16.18 -52.40
N GLY A 357 3.56 -16.28 -51.04
CA GLY A 357 2.49 -15.79 -50.16
C GLY A 357 1.30 -16.74 -50.01
N THR A 358 1.32 -17.93 -50.63
CA THR A 358 0.30 -18.95 -50.43
C THR A 358 0.58 -19.78 -49.18
N ASP A 359 -0.49 -20.28 -48.52
CA ASP A 359 -0.34 -21.12 -47.35
C ASP A 359 0.30 -22.47 -47.68
N SER A 360 1.13 -22.96 -46.77
CA SER A 360 1.75 -24.28 -46.88
C SER A 360 0.77 -25.37 -46.42
N LEU A 361 0.71 -26.47 -47.18
CA LEU A 361 -0.14 -27.61 -46.87
C LEU A 361 0.71 -28.83 -46.51
N ASP A 362 0.20 -29.66 -45.60
CA ASP A 362 0.77 -30.97 -45.28
C ASP A 362 0.46 -32.02 -46.40
N ILE A 363 0.94 -33.23 -46.19
CA ILE A 363 0.75 -34.35 -47.16
C ILE A 363 -0.73 -34.71 -47.35
N ASN A 364 -1.60 -34.36 -46.42
CA ASN A 364 -3.03 -34.62 -46.44
C ASN A 364 -3.84 -33.41 -46.94
N GLY A 365 -3.17 -32.31 -47.31
CA GLY A 365 -3.81 -31.08 -47.77
C GLY A 365 -4.31 -30.15 -46.65
N ASN A 366 -3.90 -30.34 -45.39
CA ASN A 366 -4.23 -29.45 -44.30
C ASN A 366 -3.24 -28.30 -44.20
N LEU A 367 -3.70 -27.15 -43.70
CA LEU A 367 -2.85 -25.99 -43.42
C LEU A 367 -1.82 -26.32 -42.32
N ILE A 368 -0.55 -26.00 -42.56
CA ILE A 368 0.51 -26.20 -41.59
C ILE A 368 0.58 -24.99 -40.66
N ILE A 369 0.41 -25.22 -39.35
CA ILE A 369 0.50 -24.18 -38.31
C ILE A 369 1.93 -23.65 -38.24
N ASP A 370 2.07 -22.33 -38.16
CA ASP A 370 3.33 -21.65 -37.89
C ASP A 370 3.59 -21.68 -36.34
N GLU A 371 4.30 -22.69 -35.89
CA GLU A 371 4.61 -22.93 -34.49
C GLU A 371 5.37 -21.74 -33.85
N ASP A 372 6.16 -20.98 -34.63
CA ASP A 372 6.91 -19.82 -34.15
C ASP A 372 5.99 -18.63 -33.77
N ARG A 373 4.78 -18.59 -34.36
CA ARG A 373 3.78 -17.58 -34.03
C ARG A 373 2.73 -18.04 -33.02
N MET A 374 2.80 -19.27 -32.58
CA MET A 374 1.89 -19.83 -31.59
C MET A 374 2.57 -19.90 -30.23
N SER A 375 1.79 -19.65 -29.18
CA SER A 375 2.25 -19.75 -27.80
C SER A 375 2.18 -21.18 -27.25
N SER A 376 3.23 -21.59 -26.59
CA SER A 376 3.27 -22.75 -25.72
C SER A 376 3.61 -22.35 -24.27
N PRO A 377 3.20 -23.10 -23.26
CA PRO A 377 3.55 -22.80 -21.87
C PRO A 377 5.05 -23.02 -21.61
N ILE A 378 5.75 -21.98 -21.13
CA ILE A 378 7.16 -22.07 -20.71
C ILE A 378 7.24 -21.84 -19.21
N ASN A 379 8.05 -22.64 -18.51
CA ASN A 379 8.28 -22.48 -17.07
C ASN A 379 8.94 -21.13 -16.76
N SER A 380 8.52 -20.52 -15.65
CA SER A 380 9.15 -19.32 -15.12
C SER A 380 10.61 -19.56 -14.79
N ASN A 381 11.44 -18.55 -15.00
CA ASN A 381 12.84 -18.58 -14.57
C ASN A 381 12.93 -18.51 -13.03
N ILE A 382 13.97 -19.13 -12.50
CA ILE A 382 14.31 -19.06 -11.08
C ILE A 382 15.28 -17.90 -10.89
N ALA A 383 14.84 -16.84 -10.22
CA ALA A 383 15.71 -15.72 -9.86
C ALA A 383 16.68 -16.15 -8.75
N LYS A 384 17.99 -15.90 -8.94
CA LYS A 384 19.05 -16.26 -8.00
C LYS A 384 20.01 -15.10 -7.83
N GLN A 385 20.43 -14.84 -6.59
CA GLN A 385 21.41 -13.80 -6.31
C GLN A 385 22.29 -14.09 -5.11
N TYR A 386 23.52 -13.60 -5.18
CA TYR A 386 24.45 -13.52 -4.05
C TYR A 386 24.58 -12.08 -3.59
N SER A 387 24.46 -11.87 -2.28
CA SER A 387 24.46 -10.56 -1.63
C SER A 387 25.60 -10.48 -0.60
N PRO A 388 26.79 -10.00 -0.99
CA PRO A 388 27.87 -9.73 -0.05
C PRO A 388 27.54 -8.55 0.86
N ARG A 389 28.00 -8.60 2.10
CA ARG A 389 27.84 -7.55 3.11
C ARG A 389 29.12 -7.40 3.91
N LEU A 390 29.51 -6.14 4.14
CA LEU A 390 30.65 -5.76 4.93
C LEU A 390 30.28 -4.62 5.87
N GLY A 391 30.54 -4.77 7.14
CA GLY A 391 30.47 -3.72 8.14
C GLY A 391 31.81 -3.59 8.83
N PHE A 392 32.25 -2.36 9.04
CA PHE A 392 33.45 -2.04 9.77
C PHE A 392 33.12 -0.97 10.82
N ALA A 393 33.54 -1.16 12.05
CA ALA A 393 33.46 -0.15 13.08
C ALA A 393 34.82 -0.04 13.81
N TYR A 394 35.21 1.20 14.07
CA TYR A 394 36.43 1.52 14.78
C TYR A 394 36.14 2.48 15.94
N GLN A 395 36.49 2.07 17.15
CA GLN A 395 36.33 2.87 18.33
C GLN A 395 37.47 3.89 18.45
N LEU A 396 37.12 5.17 18.32
CA LEU A 396 38.06 6.30 18.46
C LEU A 396 38.11 6.73 19.93
N GLY A 397 39.02 6.14 20.66
CA GLY A 397 39.11 6.35 22.10
C GLY A 397 37.87 5.81 22.84
N ARG A 398 37.38 6.55 23.88
CA ARG A 398 36.26 6.07 24.71
C ARG A 398 34.89 6.67 24.32
N VAL A 399 34.88 7.68 23.47
CA VAL A 399 33.73 8.58 23.27
C VAL A 399 33.27 8.69 21.83
N ALA A 400 33.94 8.00 20.89
CA ALA A 400 33.53 8.05 19.50
C ALA A 400 33.66 6.71 18.79
N VAL A 401 32.78 6.46 17.79
CA VAL A 401 32.82 5.28 16.92
C VAL A 401 32.63 5.73 15.48
N LEU A 402 33.64 5.45 14.66
CA LEU A 402 33.54 5.55 13.21
C LEU A 402 33.00 4.22 12.67
N HIS A 403 32.00 4.25 11.79
CA HIS A 403 31.51 3.05 11.16
C HIS A 403 31.36 3.22 9.64
N PHE A 404 31.49 2.11 8.94
CA PHE A 404 31.27 1.99 7.50
C PHE A 404 30.46 0.74 7.25
N SER A 405 29.50 0.81 6.34
CA SER A 405 28.77 -0.36 5.87
C SER A 405 28.67 -0.38 4.35
N TYR A 406 28.78 -1.58 3.80
CA TYR A 406 28.58 -1.89 2.39
C TYR A 406 27.73 -3.14 2.27
N GLY A 407 26.76 -3.14 1.35
CA GLY A 407 25.94 -4.34 1.16
C GLY A 407 25.11 -4.33 -0.11
N HIS A 408 24.85 -5.54 -0.59
CA HIS A 408 23.87 -5.81 -1.62
C HIS A 408 22.58 -6.29 -0.98
N PHE A 409 21.46 -5.75 -1.43
CA PHE A 409 20.11 -6.09 -0.98
C PHE A 409 19.26 -6.43 -2.17
N LEU A 410 18.43 -7.45 -1.99
CA LEU A 410 17.56 -7.99 -3.00
C LEU A 410 16.11 -7.78 -2.59
N GLN A 411 15.25 -7.41 -3.55
CA GLN A 411 13.82 -7.34 -3.36
C GLN A 411 13.09 -7.84 -4.61
N MET A 412 12.33 -8.94 -4.48
CA MET A 412 11.45 -9.37 -5.57
C MET A 412 10.34 -8.33 -5.79
N PRO A 413 9.91 -8.12 -7.04
CA PRO A 413 8.70 -7.35 -7.34
C PRO A 413 7.49 -7.88 -6.57
N PRO A 414 6.45 -7.03 -6.35
CA PRO A 414 5.22 -7.48 -5.72
C PRO A 414 4.61 -8.68 -6.45
N MET A 415 4.04 -9.62 -5.72
CA MET A 415 3.39 -10.80 -6.30
C MET A 415 2.29 -10.42 -7.31
N SER A 416 1.60 -9.29 -7.10
CA SER A 416 0.65 -8.74 -8.08
C SER A 416 1.30 -8.47 -9.44
N ALA A 417 2.46 -7.82 -9.47
CA ALA A 417 3.18 -7.56 -10.73
C ALA A 417 3.70 -8.82 -11.41
N ILE A 418 3.98 -9.89 -10.63
CA ILE A 418 4.42 -11.17 -11.18
C ILE A 418 3.25 -11.94 -11.81
N PHE A 419 2.05 -11.85 -11.23
CA PHE A 419 0.91 -12.71 -11.59
C PHE A 419 -0.31 -11.96 -12.14
N GLU A 420 -0.26 -10.63 -12.26
CA GLU A 420 -1.32 -9.82 -12.85
C GLU A 420 -1.65 -10.30 -14.26
N ASN A 421 -2.95 -10.44 -14.56
CA ASN A 421 -3.47 -10.95 -15.82
C ASN A 421 -2.73 -12.22 -16.28
N LYS A 422 -2.66 -13.22 -15.39
CA LYS A 422 -1.95 -14.47 -15.66
C LYS A 422 -2.49 -15.21 -16.88
N SER A 423 -3.77 -15.06 -17.20
CA SER A 423 -4.41 -15.60 -18.41
C SER A 423 -3.96 -14.91 -19.69
N SER A 424 -3.20 -13.81 -19.59
CA SER A 424 -2.64 -13.04 -20.69
C SER A 424 -3.68 -12.52 -21.69
N ILE A 425 -4.90 -12.23 -21.20
CA ILE A 425 -5.99 -11.70 -22.01
C ILE A 425 -5.68 -10.24 -22.36
N ILE A 426 -5.77 -9.91 -23.65
CA ILE A 426 -5.53 -8.58 -24.18
C ILE A 426 -6.85 -8.08 -24.78
N GLY A 427 -7.27 -6.88 -24.40
CA GLY A 427 -8.46 -6.24 -24.94
C GLY A 427 -8.28 -5.87 -26.42
N PRO A 428 -9.35 -5.77 -27.19
CA PRO A 428 -9.28 -5.54 -28.63
C PRO A 428 -8.79 -4.15 -29.02
N THR A 429 -8.73 -3.20 -28.10
CA THR A 429 -8.37 -1.79 -28.38
C THR A 429 -7.40 -1.19 -27.35
N ASP A 430 -6.72 -1.99 -26.52
CA ASP A 430 -6.34 -1.49 -25.21
C ASP A 430 -4.84 -1.37 -24.98
N TYR A 431 -4.35 -0.12 -24.94
CA TYR A 431 -3.12 0.26 -24.26
C TYR A 431 -3.11 -0.02 -22.75
N SER A 432 -4.25 -0.31 -22.12
CA SER A 432 -4.39 -0.47 -20.67
C SER A 432 -4.20 -1.91 -20.22
N SER A 433 -4.22 -2.89 -21.12
CA SER A 433 -3.96 -4.27 -20.76
C SER A 433 -2.50 -4.45 -20.36
N VAL A 434 -2.26 -4.76 -19.10
CA VAL A 434 -0.95 -5.10 -18.57
C VAL A 434 -0.93 -6.60 -18.30
N VAL A 435 0.07 -7.28 -18.83
CA VAL A 435 0.33 -8.68 -18.55
C VAL A 435 1.52 -8.78 -17.62
N GLY A 436 1.35 -9.44 -16.49
CA GLY A 436 2.45 -9.72 -15.57
C GLY A 436 3.53 -10.55 -16.27
N ASN A 437 4.77 -10.23 -15.94
CA ASN A 437 5.87 -11.13 -16.06
C ASN A 437 6.49 -11.38 -17.43
N ALA A 438 7.36 -10.49 -17.83
CA ALA A 438 8.31 -10.84 -18.88
C ALA A 438 9.64 -10.12 -18.75
N ASN A 439 10.71 -10.87 -18.70
CA ASN A 439 12.01 -10.34 -19.08
C ASN A 439 12.16 -10.39 -20.61
N LEU A 440 12.14 -9.22 -21.24
CA LEU A 440 12.25 -9.12 -22.70
C LEU A 440 13.63 -9.53 -23.26
N ASN A 441 14.63 -9.58 -22.39
CA ASN A 441 16.04 -9.71 -22.79
C ASN A 441 16.60 -11.12 -22.60
N SER A 442 15.81 -12.10 -22.21
CA SER A 442 16.29 -13.47 -22.03
C SER A 442 15.33 -14.49 -22.61
N ASP A 443 15.87 -15.63 -23.04
CA ASP A 443 15.10 -16.82 -23.43
C ASP A 443 14.27 -17.40 -22.28
N SER A 444 14.39 -16.81 -21.09
CA SER A 444 13.70 -17.22 -19.87
C SER A 444 12.68 -16.18 -19.44
N LEU A 445 11.45 -16.62 -19.22
CA LEU A 445 10.33 -15.78 -18.80
C LEU A 445 10.32 -15.60 -17.29
N GLY A 446 10.32 -14.37 -16.81
CA GLY A 446 10.22 -14.04 -15.38
C GLY A 446 10.83 -12.70 -15.06
N LEU A 447 10.28 -12.04 -14.02
CA LEU A 447 10.87 -10.85 -13.42
C LEU A 447 12.07 -11.24 -12.56
N ASN A 448 13.14 -10.46 -12.66
CA ASN A 448 14.27 -10.52 -11.75
C ASN A 448 13.98 -9.72 -10.48
N ALA A 449 14.75 -9.98 -9.45
CA ALA A 449 14.72 -9.16 -8.26
C ALA A 449 15.38 -7.80 -8.51
N GLN A 450 14.79 -6.76 -7.93
CA GLN A 450 15.40 -5.44 -7.81
C GLN A 450 16.60 -5.53 -6.88
N LYS A 451 17.69 -4.85 -7.23
CA LYS A 451 18.96 -4.89 -6.49
C LYS A 451 19.34 -3.51 -5.99
N THR A 452 19.58 -3.39 -4.69
CA THR A 452 20.16 -2.19 -4.08
C THR A 452 21.58 -2.44 -3.64
N VAL A 453 22.51 -1.57 -4.05
CA VAL A 453 23.88 -1.50 -3.52
C VAL A 453 23.96 -0.28 -2.61
N SER A 454 24.26 -0.49 -1.33
CA SER A 454 24.28 0.56 -0.31
C SER A 454 25.68 0.76 0.25
N TYR A 455 26.06 2.01 0.40
CA TYR A 455 27.28 2.47 1.06
C TYR A 455 26.86 3.46 2.16
N GLU A 456 27.48 3.33 3.33
CA GLU A 456 27.21 4.20 4.46
C GLU A 456 28.48 4.41 5.25
N VAL A 457 28.72 5.65 5.67
CA VAL A 457 29.78 6.02 6.61
C VAL A 457 29.21 6.95 7.66
N GLY A 458 29.51 6.65 8.92
CA GLY A 458 28.99 7.45 10.01
C GLY A 458 29.97 7.59 11.15
N LEU A 459 29.75 8.64 11.92
CA LEU A 459 30.46 8.93 13.16
C LEU A 459 29.43 9.14 14.27
N TRP A 460 29.51 8.30 15.28
CA TRP A 460 28.83 8.53 16.56
C TRP A 460 29.82 9.11 17.55
N GLN A 461 29.43 10.18 18.27
CA GLN A 461 30.27 10.91 19.20
C GLN A 461 29.51 11.22 20.49
N GLU A 462 30.02 10.79 21.63
CA GLU A 462 29.61 11.29 22.92
C GLU A 462 30.35 12.64 23.17
N ILE A 463 29.58 13.73 23.30
CA ILE A 463 30.12 15.06 23.57
C ILE A 463 30.36 15.21 25.08
N ASN A 464 29.44 14.71 25.88
CA ASN A 464 29.50 14.62 27.34
C ASN A 464 28.53 13.50 27.78
N PRO A 465 28.52 13.08 29.07
CA PRO A 465 27.70 11.97 29.57
C PRO A 465 26.19 12.10 29.27
N ASN A 466 25.72 13.31 29.00
CA ASN A 466 24.32 13.60 28.76
C ASN A 466 24.00 13.85 27.29
N THR A 467 25.01 13.97 26.42
CA THR A 467 24.84 14.41 25.03
C THR A 467 25.60 13.52 24.06
N SER A 468 24.91 12.93 23.11
CA SER A 468 25.52 12.25 21.98
C SER A 468 25.07 12.85 20.64
N PHE A 469 25.97 12.80 19.67
CA PHE A 469 25.74 13.27 18.31
C PHE A 469 26.14 12.19 17.31
N GLU A 470 25.38 12.04 16.24
CA GLU A 470 25.65 11.08 15.18
C GLU A 470 25.49 11.74 13.82
N VAL A 471 26.41 11.46 12.92
CA VAL A 471 26.40 11.90 11.52
C VAL A 471 26.54 10.67 10.64
N ASN A 472 25.60 10.49 9.70
CA ASN A 472 25.64 9.42 8.71
C ASN A 472 25.55 10.01 7.30
N LEU A 473 26.42 9.57 6.42
CA LEU A 473 26.36 9.80 4.98
C LEU A 473 26.04 8.48 4.31
N TYR A 474 25.07 8.48 3.43
CA TYR A 474 24.70 7.27 2.70
C TYR A 474 24.53 7.52 1.21
N TYR A 475 24.79 6.47 0.44
CA TYR A 475 24.63 6.42 -0.99
C TYR A 475 24.07 5.05 -1.38
N ARG A 476 23.02 5.02 -2.18
CA ARG A 476 22.35 3.80 -2.63
C ARG A 476 22.07 3.87 -4.13
N ASP A 477 22.52 2.84 -4.85
CA ASP A 477 22.14 2.59 -6.23
C ASP A 477 21.11 1.48 -6.29
N ILE A 478 20.03 1.71 -7.01
CA ILE A 478 18.92 0.77 -7.16
C ILE A 478 18.80 0.40 -8.63
N TYR A 479 19.04 -0.86 -8.93
CA TYR A 479 19.06 -1.44 -10.28
C TYR A 479 17.84 -2.34 -10.47
N ASP A 480 17.50 -2.58 -11.73
CA ASP A 480 16.44 -3.53 -12.11
C ASP A 480 15.07 -3.19 -11.51
N LEU A 481 14.79 -1.89 -11.34
CA LEU A 481 13.48 -1.43 -10.89
C LEU A 481 12.40 -1.89 -11.89
N LEU A 482 11.24 -2.20 -11.33
CA LEU A 482 10.08 -2.62 -12.10
C LEU A 482 9.65 -1.51 -13.06
N SER A 483 9.47 -1.86 -14.31
CA SER A 483 9.08 -0.99 -15.42
C SER A 483 8.05 -1.69 -16.30
N LEU A 484 7.43 -0.99 -17.24
CA LEU A 484 6.61 -1.55 -18.28
C LEU A 484 7.29 -1.39 -19.64
N ALA A 485 7.21 -2.43 -20.46
CA ALA A 485 7.57 -2.40 -21.87
C ALA A 485 6.32 -2.61 -22.72
N VAL A 486 6.28 -1.97 -23.89
CA VAL A 486 5.20 -2.13 -24.87
C VAL A 486 5.51 -3.32 -25.77
N VAL A 487 4.53 -4.17 -25.96
CA VAL A 487 4.56 -5.29 -26.92
C VAL A 487 3.42 -5.12 -27.90
N SER A 488 3.71 -5.18 -29.19
CA SER A 488 2.68 -5.21 -30.25
C SER A 488 2.40 -6.65 -30.67
N THR A 489 1.14 -7.04 -30.63
CA THR A 489 0.68 -8.32 -31.19
C THR A 489 0.89 -8.39 -32.71
N TYR A 490 0.72 -9.56 -33.30
CA TYR A 490 0.73 -9.68 -34.77
C TYR A 490 -0.41 -8.89 -35.41
N ASN A 491 -1.50 -8.66 -34.68
CA ASN A 491 -2.64 -7.85 -35.14
C ASN A 491 -2.47 -6.35 -34.77
N GLN A 492 -1.24 -5.92 -34.38
CA GLN A 492 -0.89 -4.54 -34.05
C GLN A 492 -1.64 -3.95 -32.84
N ILE A 493 -2.16 -4.80 -31.97
CA ILE A 493 -2.69 -4.37 -30.67
C ILE A 493 -1.50 -4.24 -29.73
N GLU A 494 -1.35 -3.08 -29.09
CA GLU A 494 -0.28 -2.83 -28.12
C GLU A 494 -0.77 -3.08 -26.70
N TYR A 495 0.08 -3.71 -25.87
CA TYR A 495 -0.17 -3.95 -24.46
C TYR A 495 1.11 -3.81 -23.63
N GLY A 496 0.96 -3.58 -22.34
CA GLY A 496 2.06 -3.45 -21.40
C GLY A 496 2.51 -4.79 -20.85
N ILE A 497 3.83 -4.95 -20.63
CA ILE A 497 4.40 -6.11 -19.95
C ILE A 497 5.41 -5.66 -18.92
N TYR A 498 5.32 -6.19 -17.70
CA TYR A 498 6.29 -5.87 -16.66
C TYR A 498 7.69 -6.40 -16.99
N THR A 499 8.68 -5.58 -16.77
CA THR A 499 10.10 -5.87 -17.00
C THR A 499 10.98 -5.20 -15.93
N ASN A 500 12.24 -5.60 -15.85
CA ASN A 500 13.25 -4.97 -15.00
C ASN A 500 14.14 -4.08 -15.87
N LYS A 501 13.94 -2.76 -15.83
CA LYS A 501 14.63 -1.83 -16.73
C LYS A 501 15.09 -0.56 -16.03
N ASP A 502 14.34 -0.07 -15.04
CA ASP A 502 14.56 1.24 -14.47
C ASP A 502 15.68 1.26 -13.42
N TYR A 503 16.21 2.44 -13.18
CA TYR A 503 17.30 2.72 -12.27
C TYR A 503 16.93 3.88 -11.35
N GLY A 504 17.36 3.81 -10.10
CA GLY A 504 17.20 4.86 -9.11
C GLY A 504 18.47 5.08 -8.28
N ASN A 505 18.60 6.26 -7.71
CA ASN A 505 19.71 6.65 -6.85
C ASN A 505 19.18 7.44 -5.65
N VAL A 506 19.68 7.09 -4.47
CA VAL A 506 19.37 7.80 -3.21
C VAL A 506 20.67 8.17 -2.53
N ARG A 507 20.82 9.41 -2.10
CA ARG A 507 21.96 9.88 -1.33
C ARG A 507 21.54 10.90 -0.28
N GLY A 508 22.17 10.87 0.87
CA GLY A 508 21.77 11.79 1.94
C GLY A 508 22.76 11.86 3.10
N LEU A 509 22.44 12.83 3.93
CA LEU A 509 23.07 13.11 5.22
C LEU A 509 22.03 12.98 6.30
N GLU A 510 22.34 12.27 7.36
CA GLU A 510 21.53 12.18 8.58
C GLU A 510 22.30 12.73 9.77
N LEU A 511 21.66 13.58 10.56
CA LEU A 511 22.17 14.13 11.80
C LEU A 511 21.22 13.73 12.93
N LYS A 512 21.78 13.22 14.03
CA LYS A 512 21.02 12.87 15.22
C LYS A 512 21.68 13.49 16.44
N LEU A 513 20.87 14.09 17.32
CA LEU A 513 21.30 14.62 18.60
C LEU A 513 20.39 14.05 19.69
N ASP A 514 20.99 13.42 20.68
CA ASP A 514 20.32 12.94 21.89
C ASP A 514 20.90 13.68 23.11
N TYR A 515 20.02 14.28 23.90
CA TYR A 515 20.35 14.89 25.18
C TYR A 515 19.45 14.33 26.28
N ASN A 516 20.06 13.83 27.35
CA ASN A 516 19.35 13.26 28.48
C ASN A 516 19.94 13.80 29.80
N LEU A 517 19.11 14.49 30.56
CA LEU A 517 19.48 15.00 31.89
C LEU A 517 18.34 14.74 32.88
N ASP A 518 18.56 13.82 33.81
CA ASP A 518 17.57 13.41 34.83
C ASP A 518 16.20 13.05 34.17
N ASN A 519 15.22 13.92 34.35
CA ASN A 519 13.86 13.74 33.84
C ASN A 519 13.62 14.37 32.47
N LEU A 520 14.57 15.15 31.98
CA LEU A 520 14.48 15.87 30.70
C LEU A 520 15.20 15.08 29.59
N PHE A 521 14.55 14.91 28.46
CA PHE A 521 15.22 14.43 27.24
C PHE A 521 14.88 15.29 26.04
N ILE A 522 15.85 15.40 25.13
CA ILE A 522 15.72 16.03 23.83
C ILE A 522 16.28 15.05 22.79
N GLN A 523 15.49 14.70 21.81
CA GLN A 523 15.93 13.89 20.68
C GLN A 523 15.62 14.64 19.39
N THR A 524 16.63 14.78 18.53
CA THR A 524 16.49 15.50 17.28
C THR A 524 17.08 14.68 16.15
N ASN A 525 16.33 14.53 15.06
CA ASN A 525 16.80 13.89 13.85
C ASN A 525 16.57 14.83 12.67
N TYR A 526 17.58 14.98 11.84
CA TYR A 526 17.50 15.74 10.60
C TYR A 526 18.06 14.91 9.45
N THR A 527 17.30 14.80 8.37
CA THR A 527 17.72 14.13 7.14
C THR A 527 17.67 15.12 5.98
N TYR A 528 18.75 15.16 5.23
CA TYR A 528 18.83 15.84 3.94
C TYR A 528 19.15 14.82 2.88
N GLN A 529 18.22 14.62 1.90
CA GLN A 529 18.36 13.57 0.91
C GLN A 529 17.95 13.99 -0.49
N PHE A 530 18.46 13.26 -1.47
CA PHE A 530 18.08 13.32 -2.87
C PHE A 530 17.69 11.94 -3.35
N THR A 531 16.51 11.81 -3.93
CA THR A 531 16.04 10.58 -4.54
C THR A 531 15.68 10.84 -5.99
N ARG A 532 16.38 10.19 -6.91
CA ARG A 532 16.18 10.35 -8.34
C ARG A 532 16.06 8.98 -9.03
N GLY A 533 15.34 8.93 -10.14
CA GLY A 533 15.17 7.73 -10.94
C GLY A 533 14.64 8.03 -12.33
N ASN A 534 14.44 7.00 -13.12
CA ASN A 534 13.91 7.13 -14.47
C ASN A 534 12.39 7.35 -14.50
N ALA A 535 11.67 6.75 -13.55
CA ALA A 535 10.22 6.86 -13.41
C ALA A 535 9.78 6.54 -11.98
N ASP A 536 8.69 7.12 -11.52
CA ASP A 536 8.11 6.89 -10.19
C ASP A 536 7.47 5.51 -10.04
N ASN A 537 6.88 5.03 -11.13
CA ASN A 537 6.19 3.76 -11.18
C ASN A 537 6.26 3.18 -12.61
N PRO A 538 5.99 1.88 -12.77
CA PRO A 538 6.05 1.23 -14.08
C PRO A 538 5.13 1.86 -15.13
N SER A 539 3.92 2.27 -14.74
CA SER A 539 2.93 2.85 -15.67
C SER A 539 3.41 4.18 -16.28
N GLN A 540 4.21 4.95 -15.55
CA GLN A 540 4.75 6.21 -16.05
C GLN A 540 5.68 6.01 -17.26
N THR A 541 6.52 4.96 -17.23
CA THR A 541 7.36 4.58 -18.37
C THR A 541 6.51 4.16 -19.57
N PHE A 542 5.45 3.40 -19.35
CA PHE A 542 4.52 2.98 -20.39
C PHE A 542 3.81 4.16 -21.06
N SER A 543 3.24 5.06 -20.27
CA SER A 543 2.53 6.25 -20.77
C SER A 543 3.45 7.17 -21.58
N ARG A 544 4.73 7.27 -21.22
CA ARG A 544 5.72 8.08 -21.94
C ARG A 544 6.12 7.48 -23.29
N GLN A 545 6.20 6.16 -23.41
CA GLN A 545 6.50 5.47 -24.67
C GLN A 545 5.38 5.64 -25.71
N GLY A 546 4.12 5.68 -25.25
CA GLY A 546 2.94 5.91 -26.11
C GLY A 546 2.69 7.40 -26.42
N SER A 547 3.35 8.33 -25.71
CA SER A 547 3.13 9.77 -25.84
C SER A 547 4.06 10.42 -26.86
N SER A 548 3.53 11.35 -27.67
CA SER A 548 4.33 12.25 -28.50
C SER A 548 5.04 13.35 -27.69
N ILE A 549 4.70 13.50 -26.39
CA ILE A 549 5.05 14.68 -25.58
C ILE A 549 6.43 14.54 -24.94
N ASP A 550 6.82 13.38 -24.42
CA ASP A 550 8.16 13.15 -23.84
C ASP A 550 8.66 11.73 -24.12
N LYS A 551 9.46 11.60 -25.17
CA LYS A 551 10.08 10.32 -25.56
C LYS A 551 11.45 10.08 -24.93
N VAL A 552 11.98 11.07 -24.20
CA VAL A 552 13.34 11.01 -23.64
C VAL A 552 13.28 10.49 -22.22
N ILE A 553 13.99 9.40 -21.94
CA ILE A 553 14.19 8.91 -20.57
C ILE A 553 15.08 9.93 -19.85
N ARG A 554 14.53 10.58 -18.83
CA ARG A 554 15.21 11.56 -18.00
C ARG A 554 15.39 11.00 -16.59
N PHE A 555 16.43 11.45 -15.91
CA PHE A 555 16.67 11.17 -14.51
C PHE A 555 15.99 12.26 -13.65
N ILE A 556 14.78 11.95 -13.16
CA ILE A 556 13.87 12.89 -12.50
C ILE A 556 13.89 12.73 -10.97
N PRO A 557 13.52 13.75 -10.19
CA PRO A 557 13.17 13.55 -8.78
C PRO A 557 12.03 12.54 -8.66
N MET A 558 12.11 11.62 -7.71
CA MET A 558 11.04 10.67 -7.44
C MET A 558 9.93 11.34 -6.63
N SER A 559 8.68 10.92 -6.77
CA SER A 559 7.54 11.53 -6.04
C SER A 559 7.67 11.47 -4.52
N TRP A 560 8.58 10.65 -3.99
CA TRP A 560 8.93 10.56 -2.57
C TRP A 560 10.28 11.22 -2.22
N ASP A 561 10.86 12.04 -3.11
CA ASP A 561 12.08 12.82 -2.85
C ASP A 561 11.79 13.95 -1.86
N GLN A 562 11.86 13.63 -0.57
CA GLN A 562 11.67 14.58 0.52
C GLN A 562 13.02 15.14 0.96
N ARG A 563 13.33 16.36 0.49
CA ARG A 563 14.66 17.01 0.66
C ARG A 563 15.06 17.17 2.11
N HIS A 564 14.14 17.66 2.94
CA HIS A 564 14.38 17.97 4.33
C HIS A 564 13.33 17.26 5.20
N THR A 565 13.80 16.47 6.14
CA THR A 565 12.99 15.89 7.21
C THR A 565 13.62 16.25 8.54
N PHE A 566 12.86 16.92 9.41
CA PHE A 566 13.31 17.30 10.75
C PHE A 566 12.28 16.83 11.78
N ASN A 567 12.76 16.09 12.77
CA ASN A 567 11.96 15.61 13.86
C ASN A 567 12.61 16.02 15.18
N VAL A 568 11.82 16.50 16.13
CA VAL A 568 12.27 16.84 17.48
C VAL A 568 11.29 16.31 18.51
N SER A 569 11.79 15.64 19.52
CA SER A 569 11.04 15.22 20.71
C SER A 569 11.63 15.85 21.95
N LEU A 570 10.78 16.54 22.70
CA LEU A 570 11.10 17.13 23.99
C LEU A 570 10.23 16.45 25.04
N GLY A 571 10.83 15.87 26.05
CA GLY A 571 10.06 15.21 27.09
C GLY A 571 10.59 15.49 28.50
N TYR A 572 9.65 15.68 29.42
CA TYR A 572 9.92 15.73 30.84
C TYR A 572 9.11 14.65 31.54
N ASN A 573 9.78 13.61 32.04
CA ASN A 573 9.16 12.42 32.57
C ASN A 573 9.61 12.13 34.00
N THR A 574 8.66 12.08 34.92
CA THR A 574 8.87 11.69 36.33
C THR A 574 8.13 10.39 36.63
N SER A 575 8.33 9.83 37.81
CA SER A 575 7.54 8.68 38.27
C SER A 575 6.05 8.98 38.46
N LYS A 576 5.65 10.25 38.63
CA LYS A 576 4.27 10.66 38.86
C LYS A 576 3.56 11.17 37.61
N TYR A 577 4.22 11.93 36.79
CA TYR A 577 3.66 12.53 35.60
C TYR A 577 4.74 12.70 34.53
N GLY A 578 4.32 12.79 33.31
CA GLY A 578 5.20 13.11 32.19
C GLY A 578 4.45 13.81 31.08
N ILE A 579 5.20 14.61 30.32
CA ILE A 579 4.75 15.29 29.13
C ILE A 579 5.82 15.19 28.05
N THR A 580 5.42 14.87 26.83
CA THR A 580 6.31 14.82 25.66
C THR A 580 5.66 15.56 24.50
N SER A 581 6.38 16.49 23.91
CA SER A 581 6.02 17.17 22.68
C SER A 581 6.88 16.65 21.55
N THR A 582 6.28 16.28 20.43
CA THR A 582 6.99 15.85 19.23
C THR A 582 6.63 16.75 18.07
N GLY A 583 7.62 17.38 17.46
CA GLY A 583 7.49 18.22 16.28
C GLY A 583 8.03 17.50 15.03
N TYR A 584 7.31 17.64 13.92
CA TYR A 584 7.67 17.11 12.62
C TYR A 584 7.67 18.24 11.59
N TYR A 585 8.72 18.34 10.80
CA TYR A 585 8.79 19.20 9.64
C TYR A 585 9.28 18.41 8.44
N ASN A 586 8.55 18.49 7.34
CA ASN A 586 8.87 17.84 6.07
C ASN A 586 8.80 18.86 4.95
N SER A 587 9.84 18.98 4.14
CA SER A 587 9.74 19.71 2.87
C SER A 587 8.72 19.04 1.97
N GLY A 588 8.14 19.79 1.05
CA GLY A 588 7.24 19.24 0.05
C GLY A 588 7.91 18.15 -0.77
N THR A 589 7.13 17.15 -1.16
CA THR A 589 7.55 16.13 -2.13
C THR A 589 7.26 16.61 -3.54
N PRO A 590 7.98 16.10 -4.56
CA PRO A 590 7.73 16.47 -5.96
C PRO A 590 6.32 16.10 -6.43
N TYR A 591 5.81 16.87 -7.36
CA TYR A 591 4.61 16.58 -8.15
C TYR A 591 4.80 17.07 -9.58
N THR A 592 3.96 16.63 -10.49
CA THR A 592 3.98 17.12 -11.87
C THR A 592 3.07 18.35 -11.99
N PHE A 593 3.68 19.52 -12.09
CA PHE A 593 2.97 20.74 -12.46
C PHE A 593 2.60 20.66 -13.94
N SER A 594 1.33 20.88 -14.26
CA SER A 594 0.77 20.82 -15.61
C SER A 594 -0.06 22.09 -15.83
N PRO A 595 0.52 23.15 -16.44
CA PRO A 595 -0.25 24.36 -16.73
C PRO A 595 -1.34 24.03 -17.75
N GLN A 596 -2.50 24.63 -17.60
CA GLN A 596 -3.49 24.65 -18.68
C GLN A 596 -2.91 25.43 -19.86
N GLY A 597 -2.52 24.73 -20.90
CA GLY A 597 -1.99 25.32 -22.11
C GLY A 597 -2.96 25.11 -23.27
N GLU A 598 -3.26 26.15 -24.01
CA GLU A 598 -4.01 26.06 -25.27
C GLU A 598 -3.19 25.38 -26.38
N SER A 599 -1.91 25.14 -26.16
CA SER A 599 -0.97 24.60 -27.14
C SER A 599 -0.21 23.39 -26.61
N ASN A 600 -0.18 22.31 -27.38
CA ASN A 600 0.67 21.14 -27.13
C ASN A 600 2.17 21.49 -27.01
N LEU A 601 2.61 22.63 -27.54
CA LEU A 601 3.98 23.13 -27.42
C LEU A 601 4.34 23.52 -25.98
N ALA A 602 3.37 23.97 -25.17
CA ALA A 602 3.59 24.28 -23.76
C ALA A 602 3.93 23.04 -22.93
N LEU A 603 3.50 21.86 -23.39
CA LEU A 603 3.70 20.56 -22.72
C LEU A 603 4.99 19.83 -23.16
N LEU A 604 5.63 20.24 -24.26
CA LEU A 604 6.77 19.54 -24.85
C LEU A 604 8.02 19.44 -23.97
N ASN A 605 8.19 20.38 -23.04
CA ASN A 605 9.35 20.45 -22.13
C ASN A 605 9.01 20.06 -20.70
N LEU A 606 7.78 19.66 -20.43
CA LEU A 606 7.40 19.21 -19.09
C LEU A 606 7.91 17.79 -18.87
N TYR A 607 8.56 17.58 -17.74
CA TYR A 607 8.97 16.27 -17.25
C TYR A 607 8.22 15.96 -15.96
N PRO A 608 8.00 14.71 -15.64
CA PRO A 608 7.34 14.33 -14.38
C PRO A 608 8.09 14.87 -13.17
N ASN A 609 7.34 15.23 -12.10
CA ASN A 609 7.90 15.69 -10.83
C ASN A 609 8.74 16.98 -10.96
N ASN A 610 8.28 17.91 -11.77
CA ASN A 610 8.97 19.16 -12.11
C ASN A 610 8.81 20.26 -11.07
N ASP A 611 7.95 20.10 -10.07
CA ASP A 611 7.73 21.08 -8.99
C ASP A 611 7.50 20.38 -7.64
N TYR A 612 7.45 21.16 -6.55
CA TYR A 612 7.35 20.64 -5.18
C TYR A 612 6.10 21.15 -4.47
N LYS A 613 5.42 20.25 -3.75
CA LYS A 613 4.30 20.59 -2.88
C LYS A 613 4.73 21.51 -1.73
N PRO A 614 3.79 22.21 -1.07
CA PRO A 614 4.06 22.96 0.16
C PRO A 614 4.68 22.08 1.27
N SER A 615 5.50 22.70 2.11
CA SER A 615 6.06 22.01 3.29
C SER A 615 5.00 21.73 4.34
N ASN A 616 5.17 20.61 5.04
CA ASN A 616 4.28 20.13 6.07
C ASN A 616 4.95 20.19 7.44
N TYR A 617 4.24 20.60 8.48
CA TYR A 617 4.69 20.46 9.85
C TYR A 617 3.53 20.17 10.81
N THR A 618 3.83 19.43 11.86
CA THR A 618 2.85 19.04 12.88
C THR A 618 3.52 19.00 14.25
N ILE A 619 2.79 19.36 15.26
CA ILE A 619 3.20 19.23 16.67
C ILE A 619 2.18 18.32 17.37
N ASP A 620 2.67 17.24 17.96
CA ASP A 620 1.90 16.32 18.77
C ASP A 620 2.30 16.44 20.25
N LEU A 621 1.36 16.19 21.15
CA LEU A 621 1.57 16.21 22.60
C LEU A 621 1.07 14.92 23.20
N THR A 622 1.90 14.28 24.02
CA THR A 622 1.49 13.17 24.87
C THR A 622 1.75 13.50 26.34
N GLY A 623 0.87 13.06 27.21
CA GLY A 623 1.04 13.23 28.64
C GLY A 623 0.49 12.05 29.42
N TYR A 624 0.99 11.86 30.62
CA TYR A 624 0.45 10.90 31.55
C TYR A 624 0.52 11.40 33.01
N ILE A 625 -0.43 10.90 33.83
CA ILE A 625 -0.46 11.11 35.27
C ILE A 625 -0.72 9.77 35.93
N ASN A 626 0.22 9.32 36.79
CA ASN A 626 0.05 8.17 37.65
C ASN A 626 -0.72 8.58 38.87
N LEU A 627 -1.94 8.10 39.03
CA LEU A 627 -2.80 8.39 40.16
C LEU A 627 -2.35 7.54 41.37
N PRO A 628 -2.71 7.95 42.64
CA PRO A 628 -2.46 7.13 43.82
C PRO A 628 -3.03 5.71 43.66
N LYS A 629 -2.38 4.76 44.32
CA LYS A 629 -2.90 3.37 44.34
C LYS A 629 -4.25 3.32 45.06
N ILE A 630 -5.22 2.67 44.43
CA ILE A 630 -6.58 2.44 44.94
C ILE A 630 -6.80 0.92 44.94
N PHE A 631 -7.07 0.33 46.11
CA PHE A 631 -7.24 -1.13 46.28
C PHE A 631 -6.10 -1.99 45.66
N GLY A 632 -4.86 -1.51 45.73
CA GLY A 632 -3.69 -2.20 45.17
C GLY A 632 -3.45 -1.95 43.67
N PHE A 633 -4.37 -1.34 42.94
CA PHE A 633 -4.27 -0.96 41.55
C PHE A 633 -3.67 0.42 41.36
N GLN A 634 -2.87 0.62 40.35
CA GLN A 634 -2.33 1.92 40.00
C GLN A 634 -2.94 2.44 38.70
N PRO A 635 -3.95 3.33 38.77
CA PRO A 635 -4.50 3.97 37.60
C PRO A 635 -3.50 4.96 36.99
N ASN A 636 -3.46 5.01 35.67
CA ASN A 636 -2.68 5.96 34.88
C ASN A 636 -3.61 6.62 33.86
N LEU A 637 -3.73 7.94 33.96
CA LEU A 637 -4.47 8.75 32.99
C LEU A 637 -3.52 9.17 31.86
N ASN A 638 -3.89 8.94 30.61
CA ASN A 638 -3.11 9.27 29.44
C ASN A 638 -3.85 10.30 28.56
N LEU A 639 -3.10 11.25 28.02
CA LEU A 639 -3.56 12.22 27.05
C LEU A 639 -2.70 12.09 25.79
N LEU A 640 -3.35 12.08 24.64
CA LEU A 640 -2.71 12.21 23.33
C LEU A 640 -3.44 13.31 22.56
N MET A 641 -2.70 14.34 22.15
CA MET A 641 -3.17 15.37 21.24
C MET A 641 -2.32 15.31 19.98
N ARG A 642 -2.93 15.07 18.86
CA ARG A 642 -2.29 15.14 17.54
C ARG A 642 -2.64 16.46 16.87
N ASN A 643 -1.70 16.97 16.10
CA ASN A 643 -1.85 18.24 15.40
C ASN A 643 -2.38 19.35 16.34
N VAL A 644 -1.65 19.62 17.42
CA VAL A 644 -2.03 20.59 18.49
C VAL A 644 -2.34 21.97 17.89
N THR A 645 -1.63 22.36 16.84
CA THR A 645 -1.78 23.63 16.13
C THR A 645 -3.00 23.69 15.22
N ASP A 646 -3.71 22.57 15.01
CA ASP A 646 -4.80 22.43 14.05
C ASP A 646 -4.42 22.88 12.64
N ARG A 647 -3.16 22.65 12.24
CA ARG A 647 -2.68 23.02 10.91
C ARG A 647 -3.25 22.10 9.85
N ARG A 648 -3.69 22.68 8.74
CA ARG A 648 -4.07 21.98 7.52
C ARG A 648 -2.84 21.87 6.61
N ASN A 649 -2.13 20.74 6.71
CA ASN A 649 -1.02 20.42 5.81
C ASN A 649 -1.58 19.88 4.50
N GLU A 650 -1.03 20.34 3.38
CA GLU A 650 -1.44 19.95 2.02
C GLU A 650 -0.65 18.72 1.57
N TYR A 651 -1.29 17.54 1.54
CA TYR A 651 -0.69 16.30 1.07
C TYR A 651 -0.96 16.02 -0.42
N GLY A 652 -2.17 16.35 -0.89
CA GLY A 652 -2.52 16.40 -2.29
C GLY A 652 -2.53 17.85 -2.80
N VAL A 653 -2.26 18.03 -4.08
CA VAL A 653 -2.32 19.37 -4.73
C VAL A 653 -2.90 19.24 -6.13
N SER A 654 -3.59 20.29 -6.60
CA SER A 654 -3.98 20.40 -7.99
C SER A 654 -2.74 20.53 -8.88
N PRO A 655 -2.64 19.76 -9.96
CA PRO A 655 -1.51 19.84 -10.88
C PRO A 655 -1.31 21.23 -11.49
N GLU A 656 -2.37 22.01 -11.65
CA GLU A 656 -2.36 23.30 -12.30
C GLU A 656 -1.95 24.45 -11.37
N THR A 657 -2.16 24.29 -10.05
CA THR A 657 -1.94 25.36 -9.08
C THR A 657 -0.87 25.06 -8.05
N GLY A 658 -0.56 23.77 -7.84
CA GLY A 658 0.32 23.33 -6.77
C GLY A 658 -0.27 23.48 -5.37
N ARG A 659 -1.58 23.72 -5.25
CA ARG A 659 -2.28 23.93 -3.98
C ARG A 659 -3.52 23.04 -3.87
N SER A 660 -3.92 22.75 -2.66
CA SER A 660 -5.12 21.94 -2.36
C SER A 660 -6.41 22.77 -2.34
N TYR A 661 -6.29 24.10 -2.23
CA TYR A 661 -7.43 25.03 -2.10
C TYR A 661 -7.91 25.59 -3.41
N THR A 662 -7.11 25.51 -4.46
CA THR A 662 -7.36 26.19 -5.72
C THR A 662 -7.22 25.23 -6.88
N ALA A 663 -8.12 25.35 -7.83
CA ALA A 663 -8.03 24.70 -9.14
C ALA A 663 -8.16 25.77 -10.22
N VAL A 664 -7.66 25.48 -11.41
CA VAL A 664 -7.96 26.29 -12.59
C VAL A 664 -9.28 25.79 -13.15
N VAL A 665 -10.24 26.70 -13.25
CA VAL A 665 -11.59 26.40 -13.70
C VAL A 665 -11.68 26.63 -15.21
N ASN A 666 -12.04 25.60 -15.95
CA ASN A 666 -12.35 25.71 -17.36
C ASN A 666 -13.76 26.30 -17.54
N GLU A 667 -13.91 27.31 -18.41
CA GLU A 667 -15.22 27.94 -18.67
C GLU A 667 -16.27 26.92 -19.15
N THR A 668 -15.89 25.97 -19.98
CA THR A 668 -16.78 24.90 -20.45
C THR A 668 -17.26 24.01 -19.30
N GLU A 669 -16.38 23.67 -18.36
CA GLU A 669 -16.75 22.89 -17.16
C GLU A 669 -17.67 23.69 -16.24
N LEU A 670 -17.41 24.99 -16.08
CA LEU A 670 -18.24 25.87 -15.27
C LEU A 670 -19.64 26.01 -15.86
N LEU A 671 -19.76 26.16 -17.17
CA LEU A 671 -21.05 26.24 -17.88
C LEU A 671 -21.84 24.92 -17.85
N SER A 672 -21.15 23.78 -17.81
CA SER A 672 -21.78 22.45 -17.71
C SER A 672 -22.07 22.03 -16.26
N HIS A 673 -21.61 22.79 -15.26
CA HIS A 673 -21.81 22.46 -13.87
C HIS A 673 -23.26 22.74 -13.43
N ARG A 674 -23.86 21.74 -12.77
CA ARG A 674 -25.19 21.88 -12.22
C ARG A 674 -25.15 22.37 -10.78
N SER A 675 -25.38 23.65 -10.56
CA SER A 675 -25.26 24.31 -9.26
C SER A 675 -26.37 23.96 -8.25
N ASP A 676 -27.46 23.31 -8.69
CA ASP A 676 -28.57 22.89 -7.81
C ASP A 676 -28.13 21.86 -6.75
N PHE A 677 -27.07 21.09 -7.03
CA PHE A 677 -26.64 19.97 -6.19
C PHE A 677 -25.46 20.32 -5.29
N ASN A 678 -24.53 21.14 -5.76
CA ASN A 678 -23.31 21.52 -5.05
C ASN A 678 -22.70 22.78 -5.68
N SER A 679 -21.86 23.48 -4.95
CA SER A 679 -21.04 24.53 -5.55
C SER A 679 -19.88 23.91 -6.37
N TYR A 680 -19.33 24.66 -7.32
CA TYR A 680 -18.18 24.18 -8.07
C TYR A 680 -16.97 23.98 -7.15
N GLU A 681 -16.85 24.75 -6.06
CA GLU A 681 -15.82 24.60 -5.03
C GLU A 681 -15.87 23.23 -4.36
N ASP A 682 -17.03 22.65 -4.10
CA ASP A 682 -17.18 21.32 -3.53
C ASP A 682 -16.44 20.23 -4.33
N ARG A 683 -16.32 20.42 -5.64
CA ARG A 683 -15.69 19.45 -6.53
C ARG A 683 -14.18 19.37 -6.34
N TYR A 684 -13.50 20.50 -6.16
CA TYR A 684 -12.04 20.54 -6.01
C TYR A 684 -11.55 20.71 -4.57
N GLN A 685 -12.40 21.13 -3.64
CA GLN A 685 -12.09 21.19 -2.22
C GLN A 685 -12.23 19.79 -1.58
N ASP A 686 -11.30 18.91 -1.90
CA ASP A 686 -11.28 17.56 -1.36
C ASP A 686 -10.60 17.54 0.03
N PRO A 687 -11.35 17.27 1.12
CA PRO A 687 -10.79 17.23 2.46
C PRO A 687 -9.75 16.12 2.67
N SER A 688 -9.70 15.10 1.82
CA SER A 688 -8.68 14.06 1.87
C SER A 688 -7.30 14.52 1.38
N MET A 689 -7.21 15.66 0.72
CA MET A 689 -5.94 16.27 0.31
C MET A 689 -5.21 16.95 1.48
N PHE A 690 -5.86 17.06 2.64
CA PHE A 690 -5.32 17.73 3.82
C PHE A 690 -5.02 16.74 4.94
N SER A 691 -4.15 17.16 5.88
CA SER A 691 -3.95 16.44 7.13
C SER A 691 -5.24 16.43 7.96
N SER A 692 -5.34 15.44 8.86
CA SER A 692 -6.43 15.41 9.85
C SER A 692 -6.41 16.66 10.72
N PRO A 693 -7.57 17.17 11.14
CA PRO A 693 -7.66 18.22 12.15
C PRO A 693 -7.11 17.71 13.49
N ARG A 694 -7.05 18.62 14.47
CA ARG A 694 -6.63 18.27 15.84
C ARG A 694 -7.43 17.10 16.41
N GLU A 695 -6.74 16.05 16.83
CA GLU A 695 -7.33 14.89 17.51
C GLU A 695 -6.96 14.92 18.99
N ILE A 696 -7.93 14.77 19.88
CA ILE A 696 -7.72 14.62 21.32
C ILE A 696 -8.18 13.23 21.75
N LYS A 697 -7.29 12.46 22.35
CA LYS A 697 -7.56 11.14 22.90
C LYS A 697 -7.21 11.09 24.38
N VAL A 698 -8.17 10.67 25.19
CA VAL A 698 -7.97 10.43 26.62
C VAL A 698 -8.09 8.94 26.89
N GLY A 699 -7.19 8.40 27.68
CA GLY A 699 -7.15 6.99 28.04
C GLY A 699 -6.93 6.77 29.52
N LEU A 700 -7.50 5.70 30.05
CA LEU A 700 -7.26 5.20 31.41
C LEU A 700 -6.61 3.81 31.31
N THR A 701 -5.45 3.67 31.94
CA THR A 701 -4.76 2.37 32.06
C THR A 701 -4.74 1.96 33.52
N ILE A 702 -5.16 0.74 33.81
CA ILE A 702 -5.12 0.18 35.18
C ILE A 702 -4.13 -0.97 35.18
N LYS A 703 -3.10 -0.91 36.04
CA LYS A 703 -2.12 -1.98 36.25
C LYS A 703 -2.39 -2.66 37.58
N PHE A 704 -2.38 -3.96 37.63
CA PHE A 704 -2.61 -4.80 38.80
C PHE A 704 -1.61 -5.95 38.89
#